data_6d2c0642dad8a4665e6ecf507078ed67
#
_entry.id   6d2c0642dad8a4665e6ecf507078ed67
#
_cell.length_a   1.000
_cell.length_b   1.000
_cell.length_c   1.000
_cell.angle_alpha   90.00
_cell.angle_beta   90.00
_cell.angle_gamma   90.00
#
_symmetry.space_group_name_H-M   'P 1'
#
loop_
_entity.id
_entity.type
_entity.pdbx_description
1 polymer ?
#
loop_
_entity_poly.entity_id
_entity_poly.type
_entity_poly.pdbx_seq_one_letter_code
_entity_poly.pdbx_strand_id
1 'polypeptide(L)'
;MKRKIVAVLTAATLAVGMLAGCGGGGSNSSSGSTDTSGTAASEGITTEVGTPRSETLIVESSTPTDTPGQFNSYMTGTQMGFGIHQLMSAHLWEMDTVKGEQWGEIADGMPESNDDFTEWTVKVRQGIKWSDGEDVTADDVVFTFNMIKDNDGINASAATNMYIDSVEKVDDYTVLFKMKESFPRFAQKYGITAWGTDYRIVPEHIYSQQSDVTTFKDEDPVVAGPYTVKEYDKLGDWVLYELRDDWQDSTLGVAGSTQYEYAENATPPKYVWFRTFADSTTKQMAMINNEVDLLCEVTLEEFETMKASNDKINCWYKDFPYANPDDPGAKGIVFSHGQGAPYDNADFRWGICLALNIDEISMNTFSGAGRAAPIPLMNNTQFLQETYTIPMQDWLENFELDLGDGTTFKPYDTGYAKRMADSLGIEGTDEELITMFGAGWWKHDEEAATKLLEKAGLEKVNGVWNYEGKPFTFEMSYLADTEFQEARGVQAAYNQLTKFGFQCSIASKSSATWDVDGGKGNYQIAGYWPSGGILKDFYSAISGFDGDLIKPLGETGSGQGLRWNNEKVTEILHELANTDPESDRSYELHTEFLKECVTDMPEINFLSGTKFVPTNSTYWEGYPDADNPYNGPWWWWSCFKYMLPNITPTQA
;
A
#
# COMPACT_ATOMS: atom_id res chain seq x y z
N MET A 1 16.11 37.88 -16.46
CA MET A 1 15.79 38.94 -15.47
C MET A 1 15.37 38.23 -14.19
N LYS A 2 16.27 38.16 -13.23
CA LYS A 2 16.03 37.49 -11.94
C LYS A 2 15.06 38.33 -11.10
N ARG A 3 13.91 37.81 -10.75
CA ARG A 3 13.02 38.40 -9.72
C ARG A 3 13.17 37.61 -8.42
N LYS A 4 13.76 38.25 -7.42
CA LYS A 4 13.80 37.77 -6.04
C LYS A 4 12.41 37.95 -5.42
N ILE A 5 11.84 36.87 -4.90
CA ILE A 5 10.68 36.95 -4.02
C ILE A 5 11.21 37.12 -2.59
N VAL A 6 10.82 38.23 -1.98
CA VAL A 6 11.14 38.54 -0.57
C VAL A 6 9.96 38.04 0.26
N ALA A 7 10.19 37.01 1.07
CA ALA A 7 9.24 36.58 2.10
C ALA A 7 9.42 37.48 3.34
N VAL A 8 8.33 38.10 3.78
CA VAL A 8 8.28 38.88 5.01
C VAL A 8 7.89 37.96 6.16
N LEU A 9 8.86 37.62 7.00
CA LEU A 9 8.62 36.98 8.29
C LEU A 9 8.27 38.06 9.33
N THR A 10 7.09 37.98 9.91
CA THR A 10 6.72 38.70 11.12
C THR A 10 7.04 37.85 12.35
N ALA A 11 8.10 38.19 13.04
CA ALA A 11 8.48 37.58 14.32
C ALA A 11 7.63 38.19 15.47
N ALA A 12 6.91 37.34 16.17
CA ALA A 12 6.28 37.66 17.45
C ALA A 12 7.17 37.16 18.60
N THR A 13 7.82 38.08 19.29
CA THR A 13 8.61 37.84 20.49
C THR A 13 7.67 37.68 21.70
N LEU A 14 7.74 36.55 22.38
CA LEU A 14 7.22 36.33 23.72
C LEU A 14 8.35 36.10 24.70
N ALA A 15 8.49 37.00 25.65
CA ALA A 15 9.45 36.97 26.75
C ALA A 15 8.94 35.99 27.83
N VAL A 16 9.81 35.07 28.29
CA VAL A 16 9.58 34.26 29.49
C VAL A 16 10.63 34.64 30.54
N GLY A 17 10.16 35.04 31.71
CA GLY A 17 10.95 35.46 32.82
C GLY A 17 11.65 34.32 33.58
N MET A 18 12.85 34.62 34.02
CA MET A 18 13.66 33.79 34.92
C MET A 18 13.06 33.75 36.32
N LEU A 19 13.13 32.59 36.94
CA LEU A 19 13.14 32.43 38.39
C LEU A 19 14.39 31.62 38.79
N ALA A 20 15.29 32.28 39.47
CA ALA A 20 16.51 31.74 40.06
C ALA A 20 16.22 31.08 41.41
N GLY A 21 16.84 29.96 41.69
CA GLY A 21 16.91 29.32 42.99
C GLY A 21 18.33 28.83 43.27
N CYS A 22 19.00 29.45 44.23
CA CYS A 22 20.37 29.25 44.66
C CYS A 22 20.57 28.03 45.56
N GLY A 23 21.79 27.50 45.52
CA GLY A 23 22.51 26.80 46.58
C GLY A 23 23.45 25.71 46.05
N GLY A 24 24.71 25.73 46.10
CA GLY A 24 25.77 26.25 46.88
C GLY A 24 26.90 25.24 47.04
N GLY A 25 28.12 25.60 46.60
CA GLY A 25 29.32 25.12 47.25
C GLY A 25 30.35 24.29 46.48
N GLY A 26 31.47 24.89 46.12
CA GLY A 26 32.80 24.26 46.30
C GLY A 26 33.66 24.03 45.03
N SER A 27 34.44 25.06 44.74
CA SER A 27 35.77 25.17 44.09
C SER A 27 36.63 23.90 43.81
N ASN A 28 37.22 23.72 42.63
CA ASN A 28 38.60 24.18 42.37
C ASN A 28 39.02 24.01 40.90
N SER A 29 39.81 24.96 40.48
CA SER A 29 40.44 25.16 39.19
C SER A 29 41.54 24.13 38.86
N SER A 30 41.69 23.77 37.57
CA SER A 30 43.00 23.94 36.90
C SER A 30 42.86 23.76 35.36
N SER A 31 43.46 24.69 34.67
CA SER A 31 43.67 24.79 33.22
C SER A 31 44.58 23.68 32.70
N GLY A 32 44.29 23.20 31.50
CA GLY A 32 45.22 22.37 30.75
C GLY A 32 44.65 22.13 29.34
N SER A 33 45.05 22.98 28.40
CA SER A 33 44.90 22.75 26.97
C SER A 33 45.80 21.62 26.52
N THR A 34 45.27 20.61 25.88
CA THR A 34 46.02 19.78 24.94
C THR A 34 45.08 19.36 23.80
N ASP A 35 45.37 19.89 22.62
CA ASP A 35 44.92 19.33 21.34
C ASP A 35 45.31 17.85 21.26
N THR A 36 44.32 17.03 21.07
CA THR A 36 44.51 15.71 20.46
C THR A 36 43.32 15.44 19.54
N SER A 37 43.55 15.63 18.24
CA SER A 37 42.81 14.98 17.19
C SER A 37 42.92 13.47 17.39
N GLY A 38 41.89 12.87 17.94
CA GLY A 38 41.72 11.44 18.06
C GLY A 38 40.28 11.13 17.61
N THR A 39 40.16 10.42 16.53
CA THR A 39 38.94 9.68 16.14
C THR A 39 38.38 8.99 17.38
N ALA A 40 37.37 9.57 18.00
CA ALA A 40 36.56 8.87 19.00
C ALA A 40 35.63 7.94 18.20
N ALA A 41 35.93 6.65 18.28
CA ALA A 41 34.99 5.61 17.91
C ALA A 41 33.68 5.83 18.69
N SER A 42 32.55 5.61 18.04
CA SER A 42 31.18 5.69 18.59
C SER A 42 30.90 4.56 19.60
N GLU A 43 31.82 4.29 20.53
CA GLU A 43 31.57 3.39 21.65
C GLU A 43 30.70 4.11 22.68
N GLY A 44 29.37 3.79 22.67
CA GLY A 44 28.57 4.00 23.85
C GLY A 44 27.21 4.69 23.75
N ILE A 45 26.63 4.98 22.55
CA ILE A 45 25.23 5.42 22.49
C ILE A 45 24.35 4.19 22.65
N THR A 46 23.54 4.20 23.72
CA THR A 46 22.57 3.13 24.01
C THR A 46 21.16 3.65 23.77
N THR A 47 20.30 2.84 23.16
CA THR A 47 18.88 3.16 22.96
C THR A 47 18.12 3.15 24.30
N GLU A 48 16.90 3.65 24.30
CA GLU A 48 15.99 3.61 25.46
C GLU A 48 15.69 2.18 25.95
N VAL A 49 15.74 1.19 25.04
CA VAL A 49 15.56 -0.24 25.36
C VAL A 49 16.88 -0.96 25.69
N GLY A 50 17.97 -0.22 25.91
CA GLY A 50 19.23 -0.76 26.42
C GLY A 50 20.13 -1.45 25.40
N THR A 51 19.83 -1.38 24.09
CA THR A 51 20.65 -1.94 23.01
C THR A 51 21.62 -0.90 22.42
N PRO A 52 22.80 -1.31 21.88
CA PRO A 52 23.70 -0.37 21.21
C PRO A 52 23.00 0.27 19.99
N ARG A 53 23.10 1.60 19.85
CA ARG A 53 22.46 2.33 18.73
C ARG A 53 22.99 1.87 17.36
N SER A 54 24.27 1.58 17.26
CA SER A 54 24.92 1.09 16.03
C SER A 54 24.55 -0.34 15.64
N GLU A 55 23.86 -1.08 16.52
CA GLU A 55 23.38 -2.44 16.25
C GLU A 55 21.84 -2.50 16.14
N THR A 56 21.14 -1.36 16.34
CA THR A 56 19.68 -1.30 16.44
C THR A 56 19.09 -0.45 15.32
N LEU A 57 18.31 -1.08 14.47
CA LEU A 57 17.44 -0.39 13.50
C LEU A 57 16.13 -0.01 14.21
N ILE A 58 15.78 1.27 14.20
CA ILE A 58 14.60 1.81 14.89
C ILE A 58 13.53 2.17 13.86
N VAL A 59 12.35 1.57 14.01
CA VAL A 59 11.26 1.61 13.03
C VAL A 59 9.98 2.12 13.68
N GLU A 60 9.28 3.05 13.01
CA GLU A 60 7.93 3.43 13.42
C GLU A 60 6.96 2.26 13.22
N SER A 61 6.09 2.03 14.20
CA SER A 61 4.82 1.33 14.01
C SER A 61 3.68 2.36 14.01
N SER A 62 2.75 2.22 13.06
CA SER A 62 1.67 3.21 12.86
C SER A 62 0.70 3.31 14.04
N THR A 63 0.52 2.23 14.78
CA THR A 63 -0.43 2.16 15.91
C THR A 63 0.12 1.31 17.05
N PRO A 64 -0.19 1.63 18.33
CA PRO A 64 0.12 0.76 19.46
C PRO A 64 -0.71 -0.52 19.40
N THR A 65 -0.33 -1.54 20.18
CA THR A 65 -1.12 -2.76 20.32
C THR A 65 -1.90 -2.80 21.62
N ASP A 66 -3.19 -3.17 21.53
CA ASP A 66 -4.02 -3.42 22.70
C ASP A 66 -3.78 -4.81 23.31
N THR A 67 -2.95 -5.64 22.66
CA THR A 67 -2.68 -7.03 23.02
C THR A 67 -1.19 -7.32 23.16
N PRO A 68 -0.45 -6.62 24.06
CA PRO A 68 0.98 -6.84 24.24
C PRO A 68 1.27 -8.30 24.67
N GLY A 69 2.35 -8.87 24.10
CA GLY A 69 2.71 -10.27 24.32
C GLY A 69 1.87 -11.28 23.54
N GLN A 70 1.05 -10.83 22.60
CA GLN A 70 0.31 -11.70 21.68
C GLN A 70 1.00 -11.72 20.33
N PHE A 71 1.68 -12.86 20.03
CA PHE A 71 2.43 -13.05 18.80
C PHE A 71 1.87 -14.13 17.88
N ASN A 72 0.80 -14.82 18.31
CA ASN A 72 0.06 -15.76 17.46
C ASN A 72 -0.73 -15.02 16.38
N SER A 73 -0.36 -15.21 15.13
CA SER A 73 -0.99 -14.57 13.96
C SER A 73 -2.43 -15.03 13.69
N TYR A 74 -2.87 -16.14 14.29
CA TYR A 74 -4.23 -16.69 14.15
C TYR A 74 -5.17 -16.28 15.29
N MET A 75 -4.67 -15.56 16.27
CA MET A 75 -5.49 -15.01 17.34
C MET A 75 -6.03 -13.63 16.96
N THR A 76 -7.33 -13.40 17.16
CA THR A 76 -7.96 -12.11 16.88
C THR A 76 -7.33 -10.97 17.68
N GLY A 77 -7.04 -9.84 17.02
CA GLY A 77 -6.47 -8.65 17.63
C GLY A 77 -4.94 -8.64 17.70
N THR A 78 -4.25 -9.65 17.17
CA THR A 78 -2.79 -9.61 17.04
C THR A 78 -2.38 -8.50 16.09
N GLN A 79 -1.50 -7.60 16.55
CA GLN A 79 -1.01 -6.47 15.76
C GLN A 79 0.13 -6.90 14.84
N MET A 80 -0.24 -7.39 13.67
CA MET A 80 0.70 -8.00 12.70
C MET A 80 1.77 -7.04 12.20
N GLY A 81 1.41 -5.76 12.00
CA GLY A 81 2.33 -4.70 11.52
C GLY A 81 3.40 -4.26 12.52
N PHE A 82 3.41 -4.83 13.72
CA PHE A 82 4.38 -4.53 14.78
C PHE A 82 5.65 -5.41 14.71
N GLY A 83 6.08 -5.78 13.51
CA GLY A 83 7.25 -6.60 13.26
C GLY A 83 6.95 -8.10 13.05
N ILE A 84 5.75 -8.57 13.36
CA ILE A 84 5.40 -10.00 13.23
C ILE A 84 5.48 -10.43 11.76
N HIS A 85 4.79 -9.72 10.86
CA HIS A 85 4.89 -9.97 9.42
C HIS A 85 6.29 -9.72 8.90
N GLN A 86 6.85 -8.59 9.30
CA GLN A 86 8.10 -8.08 8.75
C GLN A 86 9.30 -8.97 9.10
N LEU A 87 9.31 -9.64 10.26
CA LEU A 87 10.50 -10.29 10.81
C LEU A 87 10.35 -11.77 11.14
N MET A 88 9.15 -12.21 11.53
CA MET A 88 8.95 -13.55 12.10
C MET A 88 8.20 -14.50 11.18
N SER A 89 7.21 -13.98 10.42
CA SER A 89 6.30 -14.80 9.62
C SER A 89 7.00 -15.47 8.44
N ALA A 90 6.47 -16.63 8.08
CA ALA A 90 6.88 -17.42 6.93
C ALA A 90 5.66 -17.73 6.05
N HIS A 91 5.83 -17.68 4.73
CA HIS A 91 4.77 -17.81 3.73
C HIS A 91 5.19 -18.79 2.65
N LEU A 92 4.23 -19.35 1.92
CA LEU A 92 4.57 -20.18 0.75
C LEU A 92 5.22 -19.33 -0.33
N TRP A 93 4.61 -18.20 -0.66
CA TRP A 93 5.10 -17.26 -1.68
C TRP A 93 5.14 -15.84 -1.14
N GLU A 94 6.20 -15.16 -1.52
CA GLU A 94 6.43 -13.74 -1.28
C GLU A 94 6.20 -12.93 -2.57
N MET A 95 6.24 -11.62 -2.46
CA MET A 95 5.98 -10.70 -3.56
C MET A 95 7.18 -9.80 -3.84
N ASP A 96 7.60 -9.72 -5.09
CA ASP A 96 8.44 -8.62 -5.60
C ASP A 96 7.54 -7.44 -5.95
N THR A 97 7.48 -6.46 -5.06
CA THR A 97 6.58 -5.31 -5.18
C THR A 97 7.03 -4.29 -6.24
N VAL A 98 8.29 -4.35 -6.67
CA VAL A 98 8.81 -3.51 -7.75
C VAL A 98 8.35 -4.03 -9.11
N LYS A 99 8.35 -5.37 -9.26
CA LYS A 99 7.99 -6.03 -10.52
C LYS A 99 6.52 -6.44 -10.62
N GLY A 100 5.80 -6.50 -9.49
CA GLY A 100 4.44 -7.03 -9.44
C GLY A 100 4.37 -8.54 -9.73
N GLU A 101 5.33 -9.30 -9.19
CA GLU A 101 5.50 -10.75 -9.40
C GLU A 101 5.63 -11.48 -8.06
N GLN A 102 5.24 -12.77 -8.01
CA GLN A 102 5.43 -13.61 -6.84
C GLN A 102 6.65 -14.53 -7.00
N TRP A 103 7.24 -14.92 -5.87
CA TRP A 103 8.35 -15.87 -5.82
C TRP A 103 8.22 -16.79 -4.58
N GLY A 104 8.84 -17.97 -4.63
CA GLY A 104 8.73 -18.97 -3.56
C GLY A 104 9.59 -18.66 -2.35
N GLU A 105 9.00 -18.54 -1.17
CA GLU A 105 9.69 -18.45 0.13
C GLU A 105 9.85 -19.85 0.74
N ILE A 106 8.84 -20.36 1.47
CA ILE A 106 8.82 -21.76 1.92
C ILE A 106 8.61 -22.70 0.74
N ALA A 107 7.82 -22.32 -0.25
CA ALA A 107 7.75 -23.06 -1.50
C ALA A 107 9.07 -22.92 -2.29
N ASP A 108 9.54 -24.04 -2.86
CA ASP A 108 10.71 -24.04 -3.74
C ASP A 108 10.28 -23.74 -5.19
N GLY A 109 10.01 -22.45 -5.45
CA GLY A 109 9.49 -21.93 -6.70
C GLY A 109 7.96 -21.85 -6.73
N MET A 110 7.42 -21.62 -7.94
CA MET A 110 5.96 -21.56 -8.15
C MET A 110 5.38 -22.99 -8.18
N PRO A 111 4.09 -23.18 -7.79
CA PRO A 111 3.48 -24.50 -7.73
C PRO A 111 3.19 -25.05 -9.12
N GLU A 112 3.14 -26.37 -9.25
CA GLU A 112 2.76 -27.07 -10.49
C GLU A 112 1.29 -27.49 -10.43
N SER A 113 0.50 -27.20 -11.48
CA SER A 113 -0.90 -27.62 -11.59
C SER A 113 -1.08 -28.80 -12.55
N ASN A 114 -2.22 -29.49 -12.42
CA ASN A 114 -2.76 -30.28 -13.53
C ASN A 114 -3.45 -29.36 -14.58
N ASP A 115 -3.84 -29.94 -15.72
CA ASP A 115 -4.38 -29.17 -16.88
C ASP A 115 -5.66 -28.37 -16.57
N ASP A 116 -6.44 -28.76 -15.57
CA ASP A 116 -7.72 -28.15 -15.20
C ASP A 116 -7.65 -27.34 -13.89
N PHE A 117 -6.45 -27.11 -13.34
CA PHE A 117 -6.20 -26.33 -12.12
C PHE A 117 -6.97 -26.83 -10.88
N THR A 118 -7.29 -28.12 -10.82
CA THR A 118 -7.96 -28.78 -9.69
C THR A 118 -6.99 -29.44 -8.73
N GLU A 119 -5.74 -29.64 -9.13
CA GLU A 119 -4.67 -30.17 -8.29
C GLU A 119 -3.43 -29.29 -8.41
N TRP A 120 -2.83 -28.96 -7.25
CA TRP A 120 -1.62 -28.15 -7.16
C TRP A 120 -0.57 -28.87 -6.34
N THR A 121 0.61 -29.05 -6.91
CA THR A 121 1.77 -29.62 -6.22
C THR A 121 2.72 -28.50 -5.79
N VAL A 122 2.96 -28.42 -4.49
CA VAL A 122 3.88 -27.46 -3.87
C VAL A 122 5.11 -28.20 -3.38
N LYS A 123 6.30 -27.81 -3.83
CA LYS A 123 7.57 -28.26 -3.28
C LYS A 123 7.94 -27.36 -2.11
N VAL A 124 8.29 -27.95 -0.97
CA VAL A 124 8.77 -27.24 0.22
C VAL A 124 10.28 -27.09 0.12
N ARG A 125 10.79 -25.88 0.32
CA ARG A 125 12.22 -25.57 0.25
C ARG A 125 12.98 -26.21 1.39
N GLN A 126 14.02 -26.97 1.07
CA GLN A 126 14.86 -27.62 2.08
C GLN A 126 15.86 -26.64 2.69
N GLY A 127 16.23 -26.88 3.94
CA GLY A 127 17.25 -26.15 4.66
C GLY A 127 16.73 -24.97 5.47
N ILE A 128 15.44 -24.63 5.37
CA ILE A 128 14.81 -23.66 6.28
C ILE A 128 14.55 -24.36 7.62
N LYS A 129 14.91 -23.66 8.72
CA LYS A 129 14.69 -24.14 10.08
C LYS A 129 13.84 -23.20 10.91
N TRP A 130 13.02 -23.77 11.75
CA TRP A 130 12.43 -23.07 12.87
C TRP A 130 13.48 -22.59 13.87
N SER A 131 13.16 -21.58 14.70
CA SER A 131 14.11 -20.98 15.65
C SER A 131 14.54 -21.90 16.79
N ASP A 132 13.89 -23.03 16.97
CA ASP A 132 14.26 -24.10 17.90
C ASP A 132 15.12 -25.20 17.25
N GLY A 133 15.44 -25.07 15.96
CA GLY A 133 16.32 -25.94 15.19
C GLY A 133 15.66 -27.07 14.42
N GLU A 134 14.32 -27.27 14.57
CA GLU A 134 13.57 -28.23 13.75
C GLU A 134 13.49 -27.77 12.29
N ASP A 135 13.45 -28.72 11.34
CA ASP A 135 13.33 -28.41 9.92
C ASP A 135 11.89 -28.00 9.57
N VAL A 136 11.73 -26.98 8.68
CA VAL A 136 10.45 -26.67 8.06
C VAL A 136 10.17 -27.72 6.99
N THR A 137 9.00 -28.38 7.09
CA THR A 137 8.65 -29.53 6.23
C THR A 137 7.23 -29.42 5.68
N ALA A 138 6.84 -30.41 4.88
CA ALA A 138 5.48 -30.57 4.37
C ALA A 138 4.44 -30.76 5.50
N ASP A 139 4.85 -31.30 6.67
CA ASP A 139 3.96 -31.47 7.82
C ASP A 139 3.44 -30.11 8.33
N ASP A 140 4.32 -29.09 8.42
CA ASP A 140 3.95 -27.74 8.84
C ASP A 140 2.93 -27.10 7.88
N VAL A 141 3.13 -27.27 6.58
CA VAL A 141 2.21 -26.76 5.55
C VAL A 141 0.86 -27.45 5.63
N VAL A 142 0.85 -28.79 5.65
CA VAL A 142 -0.38 -29.60 5.74
C VAL A 142 -1.14 -29.28 7.04
N PHE A 143 -0.41 -29.21 8.16
CA PHE A 143 -0.99 -28.85 9.45
C PHE A 143 -1.63 -27.47 9.41
N THR A 144 -0.91 -26.45 8.91
CA THR A 144 -1.40 -25.07 8.86
C THR A 144 -2.71 -24.96 8.09
N PHE A 145 -2.78 -25.50 6.88
CA PHE A 145 -4.01 -25.42 6.08
C PHE A 145 -5.17 -26.20 6.67
N ASN A 146 -4.92 -27.38 7.26
CA ASN A 146 -5.97 -28.13 7.95
C ASN A 146 -6.42 -27.43 9.23
N MET A 147 -5.50 -26.84 10.01
CA MET A 147 -5.82 -26.01 11.17
C MET A 147 -6.76 -24.84 10.79
N ILE A 148 -6.46 -24.14 9.69
CA ILE A 148 -7.32 -23.06 9.19
C ILE A 148 -8.70 -23.60 8.79
N LYS A 149 -8.75 -24.73 8.07
CA LYS A 149 -10.02 -25.35 7.63
C LYS A 149 -10.89 -25.79 8.78
N ASP A 150 -10.29 -26.34 9.84
CA ASP A 150 -11.00 -26.97 10.94
C ASP A 150 -11.44 -26.00 12.05
N ASN A 151 -11.02 -24.71 11.96
CA ASN A 151 -11.32 -23.71 12.98
C ASN A 151 -12.08 -22.50 12.40
N ASP A 152 -13.40 -22.51 12.53
CA ASP A 152 -14.29 -21.42 12.09
C ASP A 152 -13.97 -20.04 12.72
N GLY A 153 -13.24 -20.01 13.84
CA GLY A 153 -12.76 -18.78 14.48
C GLY A 153 -11.59 -18.10 13.77
N ILE A 154 -10.95 -18.78 12.81
CA ILE A 154 -9.88 -18.20 11.98
C ILE A 154 -10.50 -17.49 10.77
N ASN A 155 -10.15 -16.23 10.54
CA ASN A 155 -10.72 -15.40 9.46
C ASN A 155 -10.65 -16.09 8.08
N ALA A 156 -9.55 -16.77 7.78
CA ALA A 156 -9.34 -17.46 6.50
C ALA A 156 -10.15 -18.76 6.35
N SER A 157 -10.76 -19.30 7.42
CA SER A 157 -11.39 -20.63 7.41
C SER A 157 -12.47 -20.76 6.34
N ALA A 158 -13.41 -19.81 6.30
CA ALA A 158 -14.51 -19.85 5.33
C ALA A 158 -14.00 -19.80 3.88
N ALA A 159 -13.04 -18.93 3.58
CA ALA A 159 -12.43 -18.80 2.25
C ALA A 159 -11.63 -20.05 1.87
N THR A 160 -10.87 -20.63 2.82
CA THR A 160 -10.10 -21.86 2.60
C THR A 160 -11.04 -23.02 2.30
N ASN A 161 -12.10 -23.18 3.10
CA ASN A 161 -13.12 -24.19 2.89
C ASN A 161 -13.96 -24.01 1.63
N MET A 162 -14.03 -22.80 1.08
CA MET A 162 -14.71 -22.55 -0.20
C MET A 162 -13.98 -23.23 -1.36
N TYR A 163 -12.66 -23.13 -1.42
CA TYR A 163 -11.85 -23.54 -2.56
C TYR A 163 -11.10 -24.87 -2.38
N ILE A 164 -10.55 -25.16 -1.18
CA ILE A 164 -9.72 -26.34 -0.94
C ILE A 164 -10.59 -27.52 -0.49
N ASP A 165 -10.50 -28.64 -1.22
CA ASP A 165 -11.08 -29.92 -0.82
C ASP A 165 -10.19 -30.61 0.21
N SER A 166 -8.93 -30.94 -0.17
CA SER A 166 -7.97 -31.55 0.76
C SER A 166 -6.55 -31.00 0.57
N VAL A 167 -5.73 -31.14 1.63
CA VAL A 167 -4.29 -30.87 1.65
C VAL A 167 -3.58 -32.12 2.14
N GLU A 168 -2.73 -32.70 1.33
CA GLU A 168 -2.14 -34.02 1.57
C GLU A 168 -0.60 -33.96 1.49
N LYS A 169 0.08 -34.58 2.45
CA LYS A 169 1.51 -34.81 2.39
C LYS A 169 1.81 -35.93 1.39
N VAL A 170 2.64 -35.64 0.38
CA VAL A 170 3.14 -36.64 -0.57
C VAL A 170 4.44 -37.25 -0.09
N ASP A 171 5.38 -36.42 0.34
CA ASP A 171 6.63 -36.77 1.02
C ASP A 171 7.04 -35.62 1.97
N ASP A 172 8.21 -35.71 2.60
CA ASP A 172 8.64 -34.73 3.61
C ASP A 172 8.79 -33.29 3.07
N TYR A 173 8.86 -33.12 1.74
CA TYR A 173 9.03 -31.81 1.09
C TYR A 173 8.08 -31.62 -0.11
N THR A 174 6.96 -32.37 -0.15
CA THR A 174 5.98 -32.24 -1.23
C THR A 174 4.57 -32.29 -0.66
N VAL A 175 3.77 -31.28 -0.99
CA VAL A 175 2.37 -31.15 -0.59
C VAL A 175 1.49 -31.12 -1.83
N LEU A 176 0.40 -31.89 -1.81
CA LEU A 176 -0.65 -31.87 -2.83
C LEU A 176 -1.90 -31.17 -2.27
N PHE A 177 -2.32 -30.11 -2.95
CA PHE A 177 -3.60 -29.45 -2.71
C PHE A 177 -4.60 -29.91 -3.75
N LYS A 178 -5.78 -30.34 -3.32
CA LYS A 178 -6.92 -30.64 -4.20
C LYS A 178 -7.96 -29.55 -4.04
N MET A 179 -8.37 -28.98 -5.15
CA MET A 179 -9.34 -27.91 -5.20
C MET A 179 -10.73 -28.50 -5.49
N LYS A 180 -11.79 -27.83 -5.01
CA LYS A 180 -13.19 -28.24 -5.28
C LYS A 180 -13.63 -27.96 -6.71
N GLU A 181 -12.97 -26.98 -7.34
CA GLU A 181 -13.21 -26.55 -8.72
C GLU A 181 -11.92 -25.98 -9.30
N SER A 182 -11.89 -25.65 -10.59
CA SER A 182 -10.77 -25.00 -11.26
C SER A 182 -10.36 -23.73 -10.50
N PHE A 183 -9.08 -23.61 -10.14
CA PHE A 183 -8.58 -22.46 -9.37
C PHE A 183 -7.18 -22.03 -9.83
N PRO A 184 -7.06 -21.35 -10.98
CA PRO A 184 -5.76 -21.01 -11.58
C PRO A 184 -4.89 -20.08 -10.73
N ARG A 185 -5.48 -19.24 -9.88
CA ARG A 185 -4.76 -18.23 -9.07
C ARG A 185 -4.38 -18.73 -7.68
N PHE A 186 -3.99 -19.99 -7.59
CA PHE A 186 -3.65 -20.66 -6.34
C PHE A 186 -2.54 -19.91 -5.57
N ALA A 187 -1.40 -19.64 -6.21
CA ALA A 187 -0.28 -18.95 -5.57
C ALA A 187 -0.64 -17.51 -5.16
N GLN A 188 -1.43 -16.80 -5.97
CA GLN A 188 -1.88 -15.45 -5.64
C GLN A 188 -2.79 -15.42 -4.41
N LYS A 189 -3.66 -16.42 -4.26
CA LYS A 189 -4.59 -16.53 -3.12
C LYS A 189 -3.89 -16.86 -1.82
N TYR A 190 -2.93 -17.79 -1.87
CA TYR A 190 -2.29 -18.35 -0.67
C TYR A 190 -0.89 -17.77 -0.39
N GLY A 191 -0.40 -16.88 -1.25
CA GLY A 191 0.81 -16.09 -1.04
C GLY A 191 0.56 -14.79 -0.30
N ILE A 192 1.65 -14.07 -0.04
CA ILE A 192 1.60 -12.76 0.61
C ILE A 192 1.20 -11.67 -0.40
N THR A 193 0.51 -10.64 0.11
CA THR A 193 0.34 -9.35 -0.55
C THR A 193 1.31 -8.33 0.04
N ALA A 194 1.30 -7.08 -0.42
CA ALA A 194 2.10 -6.02 0.18
C ALA A 194 1.88 -5.87 1.70
N TRP A 195 0.67 -6.16 2.17
CA TRP A 195 0.21 -6.03 3.57
C TRP A 195 0.19 -7.34 4.35
N GLY A 196 0.70 -8.43 3.79
CA GLY A 196 0.68 -9.73 4.40
C GLY A 196 -0.39 -10.67 3.85
N THR A 197 -0.66 -11.74 4.58
CA THR A 197 -1.61 -12.79 4.23
C THR A 197 -2.24 -13.38 5.48
N ASP A 198 -3.37 -14.07 5.33
CA ASP A 198 -3.97 -14.92 6.37
C ASP A 198 -3.38 -16.35 6.39
N TYR A 199 -2.44 -16.67 5.47
CA TYR A 199 -1.89 -18.02 5.29
C TYR A 199 -0.41 -18.08 5.69
N ARG A 200 -0.15 -17.91 7.01
CA ARG A 200 1.20 -17.99 7.58
C ARG A 200 1.47 -19.40 8.02
N ILE A 201 2.60 -19.95 7.59
CA ILE A 201 2.97 -21.31 8.01
C ILE A 201 3.43 -21.28 9.47
N VAL A 202 2.90 -22.19 10.27
CA VAL A 202 3.22 -22.32 11.70
C VAL A 202 3.86 -23.67 11.98
N PRO A 203 4.69 -23.79 13.05
CA PRO A 203 5.33 -25.05 13.42
C PRO A 203 4.27 -26.04 13.95
N GLU A 204 4.12 -27.16 13.24
CA GLU A 204 3.16 -28.23 13.61
C GLU A 204 3.41 -28.72 15.03
N HIS A 205 4.68 -28.98 15.40
CA HIS A 205 5.06 -29.51 16.70
C HIS A 205 4.74 -28.59 17.90
N ILE A 206 4.47 -27.28 17.67
CA ILE A 206 4.01 -26.33 18.69
C ILE A 206 2.50 -26.18 18.67
N TYR A 207 1.92 -25.91 17.50
CA TYR A 207 0.50 -25.56 17.37
C TYR A 207 -0.41 -26.78 17.53
N SER A 208 0.04 -27.99 17.15
CA SER A 208 -0.72 -29.23 17.38
C SER A 208 -0.94 -29.57 18.86
N GLN A 209 -0.13 -29.01 19.76
CA GLN A 209 -0.27 -29.19 21.20
C GLN A 209 -1.28 -28.24 21.86
N GLN A 210 -1.78 -27.26 21.11
CA GLN A 210 -2.71 -26.27 21.64
C GLN A 210 -4.14 -26.80 21.60
N SER A 211 -4.86 -26.63 22.72
CA SER A 211 -6.28 -27.03 22.79
C SER A 211 -7.20 -26.13 21.96
N ASP A 212 -6.78 -24.88 21.72
CA ASP A 212 -7.48 -23.87 20.95
C ASP A 212 -6.47 -22.85 20.43
N VAL A 213 -6.18 -22.92 19.13
CA VAL A 213 -5.20 -22.07 18.46
C VAL A 213 -5.67 -20.61 18.36
N THR A 214 -6.96 -20.33 18.48
CA THR A 214 -7.51 -18.97 18.40
C THR A 214 -7.40 -18.20 19.72
N THR A 215 -7.02 -18.86 20.80
CA THR A 215 -6.83 -18.28 22.14
C THR A 215 -5.41 -18.41 22.68
N PHE A 216 -4.54 -19.09 21.97
CA PHE A 216 -3.13 -19.28 22.32
C PHE A 216 -2.31 -18.02 22.00
N LYS A 217 -1.78 -17.32 23.01
CA LYS A 217 -1.08 -16.04 22.82
C LYS A 217 0.29 -16.14 22.15
N ASP A 218 0.99 -17.25 22.35
CA ASP A 218 2.34 -17.49 21.85
C ASP A 218 3.33 -16.35 22.25
N GLU A 219 3.55 -16.21 23.55
CA GLU A 219 4.39 -15.11 24.10
C GLU A 219 5.89 -15.26 23.77
N ASP A 220 6.34 -16.48 23.43
CA ASP A 220 7.71 -16.82 23.03
C ASP A 220 7.66 -17.67 21.73
N PRO A 221 7.37 -17.07 20.59
CA PRO A 221 7.03 -17.78 19.36
C PRO A 221 8.24 -18.49 18.73
N VAL A 222 8.04 -19.73 18.29
CA VAL A 222 8.94 -20.46 17.41
C VAL A 222 8.68 -20.00 15.97
N VAL A 223 9.69 -19.47 15.29
CA VAL A 223 9.56 -18.75 14.01
C VAL A 223 10.51 -19.26 12.94
N ALA A 224 10.10 -19.22 11.66
CA ALA A 224 10.98 -19.50 10.53
C ALA A 224 11.61 -18.21 9.94
N GLY A 225 11.14 -17.04 10.32
CA GLY A 225 11.77 -15.75 10.01
C GLY A 225 13.11 -15.54 10.71
N PRO A 226 13.86 -14.49 10.32
CA PRO A 226 15.22 -14.25 10.83
C PRO A 226 15.31 -13.70 12.25
N TYR A 227 14.22 -13.22 12.85
CA TYR A 227 14.22 -12.60 14.16
C TYR A 227 13.27 -13.26 15.12
N THR A 228 13.62 -13.24 16.42
CA THR A 228 12.76 -13.63 17.53
C THR A 228 12.44 -12.42 18.41
N VAL A 229 11.37 -12.51 19.21
CA VAL A 229 11.00 -11.47 20.18
C VAL A 229 12.03 -11.49 21.33
N LYS A 230 12.66 -10.34 21.57
CA LYS A 230 13.57 -10.16 22.73
C LYS A 230 12.85 -9.59 23.93
N GLU A 231 12.07 -8.54 23.72
CA GLU A 231 11.33 -7.84 24.76
C GLU A 231 10.20 -7.02 24.15
N TYR A 232 9.15 -6.75 24.90
CA TYR A 232 8.05 -5.91 24.49
C TYR A 232 7.51 -5.05 25.63
N ASP A 233 6.96 -3.90 25.31
CA ASP A 233 6.30 -3.04 26.28
C ASP A 233 4.93 -3.62 26.68
N LYS A 234 4.67 -3.66 27.98
CA LYS A 234 3.39 -4.15 28.52
C LYS A 234 2.21 -3.21 28.29
N LEU A 235 2.48 -1.96 27.91
CA LEU A 235 1.46 -0.98 27.51
C LEU A 235 1.17 -1.03 26.01
N GLY A 236 2.02 -1.74 25.24
CA GLY A 236 1.81 -1.94 23.81
C GLY A 236 2.46 -0.91 22.90
N ASP A 237 3.38 -0.09 23.42
CA ASP A 237 3.98 1.01 22.66
C ASP A 237 5.18 0.57 21.81
N TRP A 238 5.82 -0.57 22.13
CA TRP A 238 6.96 -1.07 21.36
C TRP A 238 7.24 -2.57 21.50
N VAL A 239 7.94 -3.13 20.52
CA VAL A 239 8.50 -4.49 20.51
C VAL A 239 9.94 -4.43 20.01
N LEU A 240 10.86 -5.11 20.73
CA LEU A 240 12.25 -5.29 20.38
C LEU A 240 12.49 -6.72 19.91
N TYR A 241 13.06 -6.84 18.72
CA TYR A 241 13.43 -8.12 18.10
C TYR A 241 14.96 -8.29 18.11
N GLU A 242 15.41 -9.54 18.19
CA GLU A 242 16.83 -9.91 18.10
C GLU A 242 17.04 -10.88 16.96
N LEU A 243 18.07 -10.64 16.15
CA LEU A 243 18.48 -11.52 15.07
C LEU A 243 18.89 -12.89 15.64
N ARG A 244 18.38 -13.96 15.07
CA ARG A 244 18.75 -15.33 15.41
C ARG A 244 20.23 -15.56 15.12
N ASP A 245 20.92 -16.33 15.97
CA ASP A 245 22.33 -16.71 15.74
C ASP A 245 22.48 -17.58 14.46
N ASP A 246 21.43 -18.33 14.11
CA ASP A 246 21.31 -19.19 12.94
C ASP A 246 20.44 -18.59 11.82
N TRP A 247 20.36 -17.25 11.72
CA TRP A 247 19.51 -16.57 10.74
C TRP A 247 19.74 -17.02 9.28
N GLN A 248 20.91 -17.56 8.97
CA GLN A 248 21.22 -18.12 7.65
C GLN A 248 20.38 -19.37 7.33
N ASP A 249 19.86 -20.05 8.34
CA ASP A 249 18.95 -21.19 8.21
C ASP A 249 17.47 -20.75 8.24
N SER A 250 17.18 -19.45 8.36
CA SER A 250 15.83 -18.87 8.29
C SER A 250 15.36 -18.68 6.85
N THR A 251 14.10 -18.26 6.68
CA THR A 251 13.56 -17.88 5.37
C THR A 251 14.39 -16.78 4.70
N LEU A 252 14.93 -15.83 5.46
CA LEU A 252 15.80 -14.78 4.93
C LEU A 252 17.11 -15.35 4.37
N GLY A 253 17.78 -16.20 5.13
CA GLY A 253 19.08 -16.76 4.72
C GLY A 253 18.96 -17.74 3.57
N VAL A 254 17.98 -18.65 3.61
CA VAL A 254 17.82 -19.71 2.61
C VAL A 254 17.06 -19.21 1.38
N ALA A 255 15.84 -18.72 1.54
CA ALA A 255 15.00 -18.29 0.42
C ALA A 255 15.40 -16.92 -0.11
N GLY A 256 15.62 -15.92 0.79
CA GLY A 256 16.00 -14.57 0.40
C GLY A 256 17.28 -14.53 -0.41
N SER A 257 18.30 -15.35 -0.07
CA SER A 257 19.55 -15.43 -0.82
C SER A 257 19.42 -16.01 -2.24
N THR A 258 18.29 -16.63 -2.58
CA THR A 258 18.01 -17.08 -3.96
C THR A 258 17.33 -16.00 -4.80
N GLN A 259 16.62 -15.06 -4.16
CA GLN A 259 15.88 -14.01 -4.82
C GLN A 259 16.67 -12.70 -4.92
N TYR A 260 17.46 -12.39 -3.89
CA TYR A 260 18.20 -11.14 -3.78
C TYR A 260 19.70 -11.38 -3.71
N GLU A 261 20.47 -10.47 -4.32
CA GLU A 261 21.92 -10.45 -4.18
C GLU A 261 22.28 -9.74 -2.87
N TYR A 262 22.90 -10.50 -1.95
CA TYR A 262 23.45 -9.94 -0.72
C TYR A 262 24.96 -9.81 -0.83
N ALA A 263 25.54 -8.79 -0.20
CA ALA A 263 26.99 -8.64 -0.14
C ALA A 263 27.64 -9.84 0.57
N GLU A 264 28.85 -10.21 0.16
CA GLU A 264 29.62 -11.23 0.87
C GLU A 264 29.83 -10.79 2.34
N ASN A 265 29.44 -11.64 3.29
CA ASN A 265 29.42 -11.35 4.73
C ASN A 265 28.38 -10.32 5.16
N ALA A 266 27.33 -10.07 4.38
CA ALA A 266 26.20 -9.27 4.84
C ALA A 266 25.64 -9.84 6.15
N THR A 267 25.38 -8.95 7.10
CA THR A 267 24.76 -9.29 8.38
C THR A 267 23.65 -8.28 8.64
N PRO A 268 22.41 -8.74 8.78
CA PRO A 268 21.29 -7.86 9.15
C PRO A 268 21.54 -7.16 10.50
N PRO A 269 20.86 -6.03 10.79
CA PRO A 269 20.90 -5.38 12.10
C PRO A 269 20.66 -6.39 13.23
N LYS A 270 21.48 -6.35 14.28
CA LYS A 270 21.33 -7.30 15.40
C LYS A 270 20.01 -7.14 16.13
N TYR A 271 19.51 -5.91 16.23
CA TYR A 271 18.25 -5.58 16.85
C TYR A 271 17.39 -4.78 15.89
N VAL A 272 16.08 -5.03 15.90
CA VAL A 272 15.06 -4.20 15.25
C VAL A 272 14.05 -3.79 16.32
N TRP A 273 13.88 -2.48 16.51
CA TRP A 273 13.00 -1.93 17.52
C TRP A 273 11.84 -1.20 16.86
N PHE A 274 10.66 -1.82 16.88
CA PHE A 274 9.41 -1.20 16.45
C PHE A 274 8.84 -0.39 17.60
N ARG A 275 8.50 0.88 17.35
CA ARG A 275 7.90 1.77 18.35
C ARG A 275 6.85 2.69 17.77
N THR A 276 5.91 3.14 18.59
CA THR A 276 4.93 4.17 18.23
C THR A 276 5.37 5.55 18.69
N PHE A 277 4.72 6.58 18.14
CA PHE A 277 4.89 7.98 18.54
C PHE A 277 3.55 8.58 18.92
N ALA A 278 3.54 9.50 19.89
CA ALA A 278 2.31 10.10 20.41
C ALA A 278 1.56 10.95 19.35
N ASP A 279 2.30 11.59 18.46
CA ASP A 279 1.76 12.45 17.41
C ASP A 279 2.80 12.67 16.29
N SER A 280 2.35 13.27 15.18
CA SER A 280 3.19 13.58 14.02
C SER A 280 4.36 14.52 14.37
N THR A 281 4.19 15.50 15.26
CA THR A 281 5.28 16.41 15.65
C THR A 281 6.38 15.65 16.37
N THR A 282 6.02 14.76 17.28
CA THR A 282 6.97 13.94 18.04
C THR A 282 7.78 13.03 17.11
N LYS A 283 7.12 12.36 16.13
CA LYS A 283 7.83 11.50 15.18
C LYS A 283 8.76 12.29 14.24
N GLN A 284 8.35 13.48 13.79
CA GLN A 284 9.19 14.34 12.96
C GLN A 284 10.45 14.79 13.74
N MET A 285 10.29 15.18 15.00
CA MET A 285 11.43 15.58 15.84
C MET A 285 12.38 14.41 16.12
N ALA A 286 11.85 13.21 16.35
CA ALA A 286 12.66 12.01 16.52
C ALA A 286 13.50 11.71 15.25
N MET A 287 12.88 11.87 14.06
CA MET A 287 13.57 11.70 12.78
C MET A 287 14.68 12.74 12.57
N ILE A 288 14.39 14.02 12.85
CA ILE A 288 15.36 15.11 12.73
C ILE A 288 16.55 14.90 13.69
N ASN A 289 16.28 14.40 14.88
CA ASN A 289 17.29 14.17 15.94
C ASN A 289 18.03 12.82 15.82
N ASN A 290 17.75 12.02 14.79
CA ASN A 290 18.33 10.68 14.57
C ASN A 290 17.92 9.64 15.64
N GLU A 291 16.75 9.80 16.24
CA GLU A 291 16.18 8.91 17.25
C GLU A 291 15.32 7.79 16.63
N VAL A 292 15.08 7.85 15.33
CA VAL A 292 14.39 6.84 14.52
C VAL A 292 15.03 6.78 13.14
N ASP A 293 15.04 5.60 12.52
CA ASP A 293 15.68 5.37 11.21
C ASP A 293 14.64 5.32 10.08
N LEU A 294 13.47 4.78 10.37
CA LEU A 294 12.42 4.54 9.38
C LEU A 294 11.08 5.04 9.93
N LEU A 295 10.43 5.94 9.21
CA LEU A 295 9.06 6.37 9.50
C LEU A 295 8.08 5.70 8.53
N CYS A 296 6.84 5.53 8.99
CA CYS A 296 5.70 5.29 8.13
C CYS A 296 5.34 6.55 7.32
N GLU A 297 4.22 6.52 6.64
CA GLU A 297 3.78 7.61 5.79
C GLU A 297 3.75 8.97 6.49
N VAL A 298 4.27 9.99 5.78
CA VAL A 298 4.19 11.41 6.15
C VAL A 298 3.64 12.23 4.99
N THR A 299 3.24 13.49 5.24
CA THR A 299 2.92 14.41 4.15
C THR A 299 4.19 14.90 3.45
N LEU A 300 4.07 15.38 2.21
CA LEU A 300 5.18 16.00 1.50
C LEU A 300 5.77 17.18 2.29
N GLU A 301 4.90 18.02 2.88
CA GLU A 301 5.32 19.19 3.66
C GLU A 301 6.09 18.81 4.95
N GLU A 302 5.69 17.70 5.59
CA GLU A 302 6.42 17.14 6.74
C GLU A 302 7.78 16.60 6.31
N PHE A 303 7.82 15.84 5.21
CA PHE A 303 9.07 15.32 4.67
C PHE A 303 10.03 16.46 4.29
N GLU A 304 9.58 17.48 3.56
CA GLU A 304 10.42 18.62 3.19
C GLU A 304 10.96 19.37 4.42
N THR A 305 10.14 19.49 5.47
CA THR A 305 10.56 20.10 6.74
C THR A 305 11.67 19.28 7.41
N MET A 306 11.54 17.96 7.46
CA MET A 306 12.54 17.05 8.02
C MET A 306 13.81 17.07 7.19
N LYS A 307 13.72 16.96 5.86
CA LYS A 307 14.86 16.98 4.93
C LYS A 307 15.62 18.32 5.00
N ALA A 308 14.93 19.44 5.11
CA ALA A 308 15.56 20.75 5.27
C ALA A 308 16.32 20.89 6.61
N SER A 309 15.91 20.15 7.64
CA SER A 309 16.53 20.17 8.97
C SER A 309 17.67 19.15 9.13
N ASN A 310 17.62 18.06 8.37
CA ASN A 310 18.62 16.98 8.41
C ASN A 310 18.79 16.37 7.00
N ASP A 311 19.96 16.58 6.41
CA ASP A 311 20.31 16.15 5.04
C ASP A 311 20.47 14.61 4.89
N LYS A 312 20.48 13.87 6.00
CA LYS A 312 20.50 12.41 6.03
C LYS A 312 19.13 11.78 5.83
N ILE A 313 18.06 12.60 5.85
CA ILE A 313 16.69 12.14 5.64
C ILE A 313 16.37 12.15 4.15
N ASN A 314 15.94 11.02 3.63
CA ASN A 314 15.57 10.82 2.24
C ASN A 314 14.27 10.00 2.13
N CYS A 315 13.64 10.05 0.96
CA CYS A 315 12.63 9.10 0.49
C CYS A 315 13.19 8.28 -0.69
N TRP A 316 12.33 7.60 -1.42
CA TRP A 316 12.71 6.78 -2.58
C TRP A 316 13.47 7.58 -3.65
N TYR A 317 12.94 8.73 -4.08
CA TYR A 317 13.68 9.68 -4.88
C TYR A 317 14.39 10.68 -3.98
N LYS A 318 15.65 10.99 -4.27
CA LYS A 318 16.46 11.98 -3.53
C LYS A 318 16.04 13.41 -3.80
N ASP A 319 15.51 13.64 -5.00
CA ASP A 319 14.98 14.90 -5.49
C ASP A 319 13.47 14.79 -5.71
N PHE A 320 12.78 15.92 -5.91
CA PHE A 320 11.36 15.91 -6.24
C PHE A 320 11.09 14.95 -7.42
N PRO A 321 10.07 14.09 -7.37
CA PRO A 321 8.89 14.13 -6.50
C PRO A 321 9.06 13.47 -5.11
N TYR A 322 10.20 12.95 -4.75
CA TYR A 322 10.52 12.22 -3.52
C TYR A 322 9.73 10.90 -3.31
N ALA A 323 8.58 10.79 -3.93
CA ALA A 323 7.59 9.75 -3.71
C ALA A 323 8.16 8.33 -3.79
N ASN A 324 7.69 7.47 -2.89
CA ASN A 324 7.94 6.03 -2.95
C ASN A 324 7.15 5.39 -4.10
N PRO A 325 7.48 4.15 -4.51
CA PRO A 325 6.60 3.34 -5.34
C PRO A 325 5.18 3.34 -4.80
N ASP A 326 4.21 3.40 -5.72
CA ASP A 326 2.82 3.63 -5.36
C ASP A 326 2.23 2.46 -4.55
N ASP A 327 1.43 2.82 -3.56
CA ASP A 327 0.53 1.93 -2.85
C ASP A 327 -0.44 1.22 -3.82
N PRO A 328 -0.90 -0.01 -3.53
CA PRO A 328 -1.84 -0.74 -4.37
C PRO A 328 -3.15 -0.04 -4.70
N GLY A 329 -3.60 0.94 -3.92
CA GLY A 329 -4.85 1.67 -4.14
C GLY A 329 -4.64 3.03 -4.81
N ALA A 330 -5.34 3.32 -5.90
CA ALA A 330 -5.41 4.65 -6.47
C ALA A 330 -6.20 5.60 -5.55
N LYS A 331 -6.09 6.91 -5.76
CA LYS A 331 -6.91 7.95 -5.11
C LYS A 331 -7.91 8.50 -6.11
N GLY A 332 -9.17 8.65 -5.70
CA GLY A 332 -10.21 9.10 -6.61
C GLY A 332 -11.59 9.20 -5.97
N ILE A 333 -12.62 9.15 -6.78
CA ILE A 333 -14.02 9.12 -6.35
C ILE A 333 -14.77 7.94 -6.96
N VAL A 334 -15.59 7.30 -6.14
CA VAL A 334 -16.46 6.20 -6.52
C VAL A 334 -17.92 6.62 -6.49
N PHE A 335 -18.73 6.00 -7.32
CA PHE A 335 -20.17 6.24 -7.41
C PHE A 335 -20.95 5.02 -6.91
N SER A 336 -22.01 5.23 -6.14
CA SER A 336 -22.95 4.15 -5.82
C SER A 336 -23.98 4.02 -6.93
N HIS A 337 -23.75 3.09 -7.87
CA HIS A 337 -24.68 2.83 -8.98
C HIS A 337 -26.05 2.31 -8.51
N GLY A 338 -26.08 1.70 -7.31
CA GLY A 338 -27.31 1.25 -6.69
C GLY A 338 -28.28 2.37 -6.32
N GLN A 339 -27.85 3.64 -6.33
CA GLN A 339 -28.73 4.81 -6.16
C GLN A 339 -29.64 5.05 -7.40
N GLY A 340 -29.35 4.36 -8.52
CA GLY A 340 -30.05 4.55 -9.78
C GLY A 340 -29.65 5.84 -10.51
N ALA A 341 -30.47 6.28 -11.46
CA ALA A 341 -30.17 7.45 -12.28
C ALA A 341 -30.07 8.75 -11.44
N PRO A 342 -29.09 9.63 -11.74
CA PRO A 342 -28.16 9.52 -12.86
C PRO A 342 -26.85 8.79 -12.53
N TYR A 343 -26.65 8.26 -11.29
CA TYR A 343 -25.38 7.67 -10.86
C TYR A 343 -24.99 6.40 -11.64
N ASP A 344 -25.95 5.63 -12.13
CA ASP A 344 -25.77 4.44 -12.96
C ASP A 344 -25.57 4.74 -14.46
N ASN A 345 -25.61 6.02 -14.85
CA ASN A 345 -25.44 6.47 -16.23
C ASN A 345 -23.98 6.86 -16.53
N ALA A 346 -23.37 6.23 -17.54
CA ALA A 346 -21.99 6.51 -17.96
C ALA A 346 -21.78 7.97 -18.41
N ASP A 347 -22.72 8.55 -19.15
CA ASP A 347 -22.64 9.94 -19.60
C ASP A 347 -22.61 10.93 -18.41
N PHE A 348 -23.31 10.62 -17.32
CA PHE A 348 -23.24 11.41 -16.09
C PHE A 348 -21.85 11.34 -15.47
N ARG A 349 -21.27 10.15 -15.32
CA ARG A 349 -19.95 9.96 -14.71
C ARG A 349 -18.84 10.55 -15.57
N TRP A 350 -18.91 10.40 -16.90
CA TRP A 350 -18.02 11.09 -17.83
C TRP A 350 -18.18 12.62 -17.78
N GLY A 351 -19.41 13.12 -17.66
CA GLY A 351 -19.67 14.56 -17.46
C GLY A 351 -19.02 15.09 -16.19
N ILE A 352 -19.10 14.34 -15.08
CA ILE A 352 -18.36 14.67 -13.84
C ILE A 352 -16.85 14.65 -14.11
N CYS A 353 -16.32 13.61 -14.79
CA CYS A 353 -14.89 13.47 -15.07
C CYS A 353 -14.34 14.66 -15.87
N LEU A 354 -15.01 15.05 -16.97
CA LEU A 354 -14.56 16.16 -17.80
C LEU A 354 -14.73 17.54 -17.14
N ALA A 355 -15.58 17.65 -16.10
CA ALA A 355 -15.70 18.86 -15.27
C ALA A 355 -14.53 19.04 -14.28
N LEU A 356 -13.72 17.98 -14.07
CA LEU A 356 -12.59 18.02 -13.14
C LEU A 356 -11.28 18.39 -13.84
N ASN A 357 -10.48 19.21 -13.17
CA ASN A 357 -9.14 19.60 -13.59
C ASN A 357 -8.11 18.82 -12.74
N ILE A 358 -7.48 17.82 -13.34
CA ILE A 358 -6.52 16.97 -12.65
C ILE A 358 -5.25 17.72 -12.23
N ASP A 359 -4.80 18.71 -12.99
CA ASP A 359 -3.61 19.51 -12.67
C ASP A 359 -3.82 20.22 -11.31
N GLU A 360 -5.01 20.80 -11.09
CA GLU A 360 -5.37 21.42 -9.82
C GLU A 360 -5.56 20.38 -8.70
N ILE A 361 -6.14 19.20 -8.99
CA ILE A 361 -6.31 18.12 -8.00
C ILE A 361 -4.94 17.63 -7.55
N SER A 362 -4.02 17.32 -8.47
CA SER A 362 -2.66 16.87 -8.17
C SER A 362 -1.90 17.88 -7.31
N MET A 363 -1.95 19.16 -7.70
CA MET A 363 -1.30 20.23 -6.94
C MET A 363 -1.87 20.40 -5.52
N ASN A 364 -3.18 20.22 -5.34
CA ASN A 364 -3.82 20.35 -4.02
C ASN A 364 -3.65 19.10 -3.13
N THR A 365 -3.43 17.93 -3.72
CA THR A 365 -3.31 16.66 -2.99
C THR A 365 -1.87 16.38 -2.59
N PHE A 366 -0.96 16.39 -3.57
CA PHE A 366 0.44 15.99 -3.40
C PHE A 366 1.44 17.07 -3.84
N SER A 367 1.04 18.33 -3.95
CA SER A 367 1.86 19.42 -4.50
C SER A 367 2.47 19.06 -5.86
N GLY A 368 1.75 18.27 -6.65
CA GLY A 368 2.16 17.81 -7.96
C GLY A 368 3.03 16.54 -7.99
N ALA A 369 3.34 15.93 -6.87
CA ALA A 369 4.19 14.74 -6.81
C ALA A 369 3.47 13.42 -7.19
N GLY A 370 2.14 13.43 -7.36
CA GLY A 370 1.36 12.23 -7.66
C GLY A 370 1.36 11.85 -9.14
N ARG A 371 1.43 10.54 -9.43
CA ARG A 371 1.27 10.01 -10.79
C ARG A 371 -0.21 9.91 -11.15
N ALA A 372 -0.62 10.45 -12.30
CA ALA A 372 -1.99 10.34 -12.78
C ALA A 372 -2.42 8.90 -13.05
N ALA A 373 -3.65 8.54 -12.67
CA ALA A 373 -4.23 7.22 -12.86
C ALA A 373 -5.51 7.34 -13.73
N PRO A 374 -5.39 7.27 -15.08
CA PRO A 374 -6.52 7.56 -15.95
C PRO A 374 -7.56 6.43 -16.02
N ILE A 375 -7.13 5.17 -15.83
CA ILE A 375 -7.99 4.01 -16.09
C ILE A 375 -8.72 3.61 -14.80
N PRO A 376 -10.06 3.57 -14.79
CA PRO A 376 -10.82 3.11 -13.63
C PRO A 376 -10.50 1.67 -13.24
N LEU A 377 -10.65 1.33 -11.97
CA LEU A 377 -10.48 0.00 -11.40
C LEU A 377 -9.06 -0.58 -11.54
N MET A 378 -8.09 0.23 -11.92
CA MET A 378 -6.68 -0.14 -11.95
C MET A 378 -5.84 0.98 -11.33
N ASN A 379 -4.93 0.63 -10.43
CA ASN A 379 -3.88 1.55 -10.00
C ASN A 379 -2.87 1.79 -11.13
N ASN A 380 -2.21 2.94 -11.14
CA ASN A 380 -1.20 3.27 -12.15
C ASN A 380 0.21 3.16 -11.56
N THR A 381 0.51 2.05 -10.84
CA THR A 381 1.88 1.72 -10.44
C THR A 381 2.79 1.64 -11.67
N GLN A 382 4.10 1.76 -11.48
CA GLN A 382 5.01 1.73 -12.62
C GLN A 382 4.83 0.47 -13.47
N PHE A 383 4.80 -0.72 -12.85
CA PHE A 383 4.64 -1.98 -13.60
C PHE A 383 3.27 -2.13 -14.27
N LEU A 384 2.17 -1.62 -13.67
CA LEU A 384 0.84 -1.64 -14.30
C LEU A 384 0.73 -0.61 -15.43
N GLN A 385 1.34 0.56 -15.27
CA GLN A 385 1.45 1.55 -16.35
C GLN A 385 2.19 0.97 -17.56
N GLU A 386 3.32 0.32 -17.33
CA GLU A 386 4.13 -0.34 -18.38
C GLU A 386 3.40 -1.52 -19.01
N THR A 387 2.65 -2.28 -18.21
CA THR A 387 1.93 -3.48 -18.69
C THR A 387 0.66 -3.14 -19.46
N TYR A 388 -0.11 -2.12 -19.02
CA TYR A 388 -1.44 -1.85 -19.57
C TYR A 388 -1.63 -0.44 -20.11
N THR A 389 -1.31 0.62 -19.35
CA THR A 389 -1.63 1.99 -19.74
C THR A 389 -0.86 2.41 -21.01
N ILE A 390 0.45 2.17 -21.05
CA ILE A 390 1.30 2.50 -22.20
C ILE A 390 0.92 1.67 -23.44
N PRO A 391 0.76 0.33 -23.37
CA PRO A 391 0.32 -0.45 -24.53
C PRO A 391 -1.09 -0.09 -25.03
N MET A 392 -1.96 0.44 -24.19
CA MET A 392 -3.31 0.91 -24.56
C MET A 392 -3.32 2.33 -25.10
N GLN A 393 -2.21 3.05 -25.15
CA GLN A 393 -2.19 4.49 -25.44
C GLN A 393 -2.82 4.82 -26.78
N ASP A 394 -2.51 4.11 -27.86
CA ASP A 394 -3.13 4.31 -29.17
C ASP A 394 -4.66 4.17 -29.12
N TRP A 395 -5.17 3.23 -28.34
CA TRP A 395 -6.60 3.04 -28.15
C TRP A 395 -7.20 4.20 -27.34
N LEU A 396 -6.56 4.62 -26.25
CA LEU A 396 -7.01 5.72 -25.40
C LEU A 396 -7.08 7.04 -26.18
N GLU A 397 -6.07 7.35 -27.01
CA GLU A 397 -6.05 8.55 -27.87
C GLU A 397 -7.13 8.54 -28.96
N ASN A 398 -7.58 7.37 -29.39
CA ASN A 398 -8.63 7.20 -30.39
C ASN A 398 -10.02 6.92 -29.79
N PHE A 399 -10.11 6.77 -28.46
CA PHE A 399 -11.39 6.64 -27.79
C PHE A 399 -12.21 7.92 -27.91
N GLU A 400 -13.50 7.78 -28.26
CA GLU A 400 -14.41 8.90 -28.51
C GLU A 400 -15.69 8.76 -27.69
N LEU A 401 -16.12 9.86 -27.11
CA LEU A 401 -17.42 10.02 -26.46
C LEU A 401 -18.41 10.63 -27.44
N ASP A 402 -19.59 10.02 -27.59
CA ASP A 402 -20.72 10.62 -28.30
C ASP A 402 -21.39 11.68 -27.41
N LEU A 403 -21.35 12.93 -27.84
CA LEU A 403 -21.91 14.07 -27.08
C LEU A 403 -23.44 14.22 -27.22
N GLY A 404 -24.13 13.38 -27.97
CA GLY A 404 -25.58 13.38 -28.12
C GLY A 404 -26.13 14.42 -29.12
N ASP A 405 -25.31 15.33 -29.64
CA ASP A 405 -25.67 16.36 -30.61
C ASP A 405 -25.18 16.01 -32.04
N GLY A 406 -24.68 14.80 -32.25
CA GLY A 406 -24.11 14.31 -33.51
C GLY A 406 -22.60 14.63 -33.62
N THR A 407 -21.97 15.12 -32.58
CA THR A 407 -20.51 15.31 -32.48
C THR A 407 -19.87 14.30 -31.54
N THR A 408 -18.58 14.02 -31.75
CA THR A 408 -17.78 13.18 -30.85
C THR A 408 -16.65 13.99 -30.21
N PHE A 409 -16.14 13.49 -29.08
CA PHE A 409 -15.07 14.11 -28.32
C PHE A 409 -14.02 13.08 -27.92
N LYS A 410 -12.74 13.37 -28.17
CA LYS A 410 -11.60 12.55 -27.73
C LYS A 410 -11.11 13.04 -26.37
N PRO A 411 -11.45 12.32 -25.28
CA PRO A 411 -11.21 12.84 -23.94
C PRO A 411 -9.76 12.66 -23.45
N TYR A 412 -8.96 11.76 -24.02
CA TYR A 412 -7.62 11.48 -23.50
C TYR A 412 -6.62 12.60 -23.81
N ASP A 413 -5.80 12.89 -22.81
CA ASP A 413 -4.77 13.94 -22.86
C ASP A 413 -3.41 13.42 -22.42
N THR A 414 -2.49 13.28 -23.36
CA THR A 414 -1.11 12.84 -23.14
C THR A 414 -0.20 13.97 -22.61
N GLY A 415 -0.68 15.22 -22.56
CA GLY A 415 0.09 16.38 -22.16
C GLY A 415 0.23 16.60 -20.64
N TYR A 416 -0.41 15.77 -19.82
CA TYR A 416 -0.42 15.93 -18.36
C TYR A 416 0.99 15.97 -17.75
N ALA A 417 1.82 14.94 -18.02
CA ALA A 417 3.17 14.85 -17.45
C ALA A 417 4.03 16.08 -17.74
N LYS A 418 3.96 16.57 -18.99
CA LYS A 418 4.71 17.78 -19.38
C LYS A 418 4.19 19.03 -18.69
N ARG A 419 2.85 19.20 -18.55
CA ARG A 419 2.29 20.38 -17.84
C ARG A 419 2.69 20.39 -16.37
N MET A 420 2.69 19.22 -15.73
CA MET A 420 3.13 19.11 -14.33
C MET A 420 4.61 19.44 -14.20
N ALA A 421 5.47 18.88 -15.05
CA ALA A 421 6.89 19.19 -15.08
C ALA A 421 7.17 20.70 -15.31
N ASP A 422 6.50 21.31 -16.30
CA ASP A 422 6.61 22.75 -16.59
C ASP A 422 6.16 23.61 -15.38
N SER A 423 5.09 23.22 -14.69
CA SER A 423 4.56 23.92 -13.52
C SER A 423 5.50 23.86 -12.32
N LEU A 424 6.23 22.77 -12.18
CA LEU A 424 7.16 22.50 -11.08
C LEU A 424 8.61 22.91 -11.43
N GLY A 425 8.89 23.26 -12.69
CA GLY A 425 10.23 23.60 -13.16
C GLY A 425 11.16 22.39 -13.27
N ILE A 426 10.60 21.20 -13.52
CA ILE A 426 11.32 19.94 -13.69
C ILE A 426 11.65 19.74 -15.16
N GLU A 427 12.90 19.39 -15.46
CA GLU A 427 13.37 19.00 -16.78
C GLU A 427 13.62 17.49 -16.83
N GLY A 428 13.26 16.85 -17.94
CA GLY A 428 13.46 15.41 -18.16
C GLY A 428 13.07 15.01 -19.58
N THR A 429 13.41 13.80 -19.97
CA THR A 429 12.92 13.18 -21.21
C THR A 429 11.43 12.83 -21.05
N ASP A 430 10.72 12.65 -22.16
CA ASP A 430 9.30 12.26 -22.11
C ASP A 430 9.10 10.95 -21.31
N GLU A 431 10.02 9.98 -21.42
CA GLU A 431 9.98 8.72 -20.68
C GLU A 431 10.14 8.93 -19.16
N GLU A 432 11.09 9.75 -18.73
CA GLU A 432 11.29 10.10 -17.32
C GLU A 432 10.06 10.82 -16.76
N LEU A 433 9.49 11.77 -17.51
CA LEU A 433 8.30 12.50 -17.10
C LEU A 433 7.06 11.61 -17.03
N ILE A 434 6.89 10.67 -17.95
CA ILE A 434 5.80 9.68 -17.93
C ILE A 434 5.95 8.73 -16.73
N THR A 435 7.16 8.28 -16.43
CA THR A 435 7.43 7.46 -15.25
C THR A 435 7.08 8.21 -13.97
N MET A 436 7.38 9.48 -13.90
CA MET A 436 7.19 10.35 -12.73
C MET A 436 5.72 10.75 -12.54
N PHE A 437 5.06 11.21 -13.61
CA PHE A 437 3.75 11.86 -13.54
C PHE A 437 2.60 11.05 -14.18
N GLY A 438 2.91 10.01 -14.95
CA GLY A 438 1.92 9.20 -15.67
C GLY A 438 1.80 9.51 -17.15
N ALA A 439 1.32 8.52 -17.93
CA ALA A 439 1.24 8.59 -19.41
C ALA A 439 0.15 9.54 -19.93
N GLY A 440 -0.77 9.98 -19.08
CA GLY A 440 -1.84 10.91 -19.45
C GLY A 440 -3.01 10.83 -18.48
N TRP A 441 -4.03 11.66 -18.72
CA TRP A 441 -5.29 11.68 -18.01
C TRP A 441 -6.42 12.22 -18.92
N TRP A 442 -7.57 12.56 -18.38
CA TRP A 442 -8.72 13.07 -19.12
C TRP A 442 -8.68 14.59 -19.23
N LYS A 443 -9.10 15.13 -20.38
CA LYS A 443 -9.18 16.58 -20.61
C LYS A 443 -10.19 17.22 -19.68
N HIS A 444 -9.85 18.36 -19.12
CA HIS A 444 -10.83 19.24 -18.52
C HIS A 444 -11.53 20.05 -19.61
N ASP A 445 -12.84 19.78 -19.83
CA ASP A 445 -13.64 20.44 -20.86
C ASP A 445 -15.09 20.62 -20.38
N GLU A 446 -15.40 21.83 -19.91
CA GLU A 446 -16.73 22.15 -19.36
C GLU A 446 -17.83 22.12 -20.45
N GLU A 447 -17.52 22.32 -21.75
CA GLU A 447 -18.51 22.24 -22.82
C GLU A 447 -18.89 20.79 -23.10
N ALA A 448 -17.91 19.91 -23.26
CA ALA A 448 -18.15 18.47 -23.43
C ALA A 448 -18.83 17.87 -22.19
N ALA A 449 -18.38 18.26 -20.98
CA ALA A 449 -19.03 17.89 -19.73
C ALA A 449 -20.52 18.27 -19.69
N THR A 450 -20.84 19.50 -20.10
CA THR A 450 -22.21 20.00 -20.13
C THR A 450 -23.07 19.15 -21.07
N LYS A 451 -22.62 18.87 -22.29
CA LYS A 451 -23.36 18.05 -23.26
C LYS A 451 -23.63 16.62 -22.75
N LEU A 452 -22.64 16.00 -22.11
CA LEU A 452 -22.81 14.66 -21.52
C LEU A 452 -23.81 14.68 -20.34
N LEU A 453 -23.76 15.69 -19.47
CA LEU A 453 -24.72 15.82 -18.39
C LEU A 453 -26.14 16.07 -18.91
N GLU A 454 -26.30 16.88 -19.96
CA GLU A 454 -27.59 17.07 -20.64
C GLU A 454 -28.09 15.78 -21.28
N LYS A 455 -27.21 14.99 -21.93
CA LYS A 455 -27.51 13.68 -22.47
C LYS A 455 -27.92 12.69 -21.37
N ALA A 456 -27.35 12.80 -20.18
CA ALA A 456 -27.73 12.02 -19.00
C ALA A 456 -29.05 12.50 -18.32
N GLY A 457 -29.71 13.51 -18.88
CA GLY A 457 -31.00 14.02 -18.41
C GLY A 457 -30.91 15.16 -17.38
N LEU A 458 -29.73 15.75 -17.15
CA LEU A 458 -29.61 16.95 -16.33
C LEU A 458 -29.85 18.20 -17.18
N GLU A 459 -30.26 19.28 -16.52
CA GLU A 459 -30.50 20.59 -17.15
C GLU A 459 -29.88 21.69 -16.29
N LYS A 460 -29.14 22.62 -16.91
CA LYS A 460 -28.54 23.74 -16.17
C LYS A 460 -29.48 24.96 -16.14
N VAL A 461 -30.15 25.19 -15.02
CA VAL A 461 -31.11 26.27 -14.83
C VAL A 461 -30.51 27.35 -13.92
N ASN A 462 -30.37 28.57 -14.46
CA ASN A 462 -29.76 29.72 -13.73
C ASN A 462 -28.36 29.39 -13.13
N GLY A 463 -27.57 28.58 -13.85
CA GLY A 463 -26.23 28.18 -13.41
C GLY A 463 -26.19 27.00 -12.44
N VAL A 464 -27.34 26.40 -12.10
CA VAL A 464 -27.45 25.26 -11.19
C VAL A 464 -27.92 24.02 -11.98
N TRP A 465 -27.27 22.89 -11.76
CA TRP A 465 -27.68 21.61 -12.32
C TRP A 465 -28.95 21.09 -11.67
N ASN A 466 -29.93 20.73 -12.49
CA ASN A 466 -31.22 20.15 -12.11
C ASN A 466 -31.36 18.76 -12.74
N TYR A 467 -32.07 17.88 -12.04
CA TYR A 467 -32.51 16.58 -12.53
C TYR A 467 -33.99 16.42 -12.23
N GLU A 468 -34.77 15.96 -13.21
CA GLU A 468 -36.25 15.85 -13.10
C GLU A 468 -36.92 17.15 -12.62
N GLY A 469 -36.41 18.31 -13.08
CA GLY A 469 -36.98 19.63 -12.77
C GLY A 469 -36.70 20.15 -11.36
N LYS A 470 -35.78 19.54 -10.63
CA LYS A 470 -35.34 19.99 -9.27
C LYS A 470 -33.83 20.16 -9.23
N PRO A 471 -33.30 21.04 -8.38
CA PRO A 471 -31.88 21.14 -8.15
C PRO A 471 -31.32 19.75 -7.80
N PHE A 472 -30.29 19.31 -8.56
CA PHE A 472 -29.63 18.04 -8.30
C PHE A 472 -28.62 18.22 -7.16
N THR A 473 -28.83 17.47 -6.07
CA THR A 473 -28.01 17.54 -4.86
C THR A 473 -27.42 16.18 -4.53
N PHE A 474 -26.17 16.16 -4.07
CA PHE A 474 -25.53 14.95 -3.58
C PHE A 474 -24.52 15.26 -2.47
N GLU A 475 -24.21 14.23 -1.69
CA GLU A 475 -23.13 14.26 -0.70
C GLU A 475 -21.89 13.58 -1.26
N MET A 476 -20.72 14.20 -1.06
CA MET A 476 -19.41 13.60 -1.25
C MET A 476 -18.85 13.21 0.12
N SER A 477 -18.70 11.91 0.37
CA SER A 477 -18.09 11.40 1.60
C SER A 477 -16.60 11.16 1.42
N TYR A 478 -15.81 11.23 2.51
CA TYR A 478 -14.39 10.87 2.52
C TYR A 478 -13.96 10.35 3.90
N LEU A 479 -12.86 9.60 3.93
CA LEU A 479 -12.21 9.14 5.16
C LEU A 479 -11.25 10.23 5.67
N ALA A 480 -11.38 10.61 6.94
CA ALA A 480 -10.56 11.64 7.54
C ALA A 480 -9.56 11.12 8.57
N ASP A 481 -9.77 9.90 9.05
CA ASP A 481 -8.98 9.30 10.13
C ASP A 481 -7.80 8.45 9.65
N THR A 482 -7.83 7.97 8.40
CA THR A 482 -6.77 7.13 7.82
C THR A 482 -6.17 7.69 6.54
N GLU A 483 -6.88 8.58 5.81
CA GLU A 483 -6.51 8.99 4.45
C GLU A 483 -6.61 10.50 4.24
N PHE A 484 -5.72 11.25 4.86
CA PHE A 484 -5.73 12.73 4.75
C PHE A 484 -5.46 13.24 3.32
N GLN A 485 -4.70 12.52 2.50
CA GLN A 485 -4.43 12.92 1.11
C GLN A 485 -5.65 12.67 0.23
N GLU A 486 -6.38 11.57 0.46
CA GLU A 486 -7.67 11.30 -0.16
C GLU A 486 -8.66 12.43 0.15
N ALA A 487 -8.74 12.84 1.41
CA ALA A 487 -9.58 13.97 1.83
C ALA A 487 -9.27 15.26 1.06
N ARG A 488 -7.99 15.57 0.79
CA ARG A 488 -7.57 16.73 -0.03
C ARG A 488 -8.05 16.60 -1.48
N GLY A 489 -7.93 15.42 -2.09
CA GLY A 489 -8.39 15.15 -3.45
C GLY A 489 -9.89 15.32 -3.61
N VAL A 490 -10.67 14.74 -2.68
CA VAL A 490 -12.13 14.89 -2.65
C VAL A 490 -12.54 16.35 -2.42
N GLN A 491 -11.86 17.08 -1.53
CA GLN A 491 -12.11 18.49 -1.31
C GLN A 491 -11.85 19.34 -2.56
N ALA A 492 -10.79 19.04 -3.32
CA ALA A 492 -10.50 19.70 -4.58
C ALA A 492 -11.60 19.43 -5.62
N ALA A 493 -12.02 18.17 -5.77
CA ALA A 493 -13.12 17.79 -6.66
C ALA A 493 -14.45 18.46 -6.25
N TYR A 494 -14.79 18.45 -4.96
CA TYR A 494 -15.96 19.15 -4.43
C TYR A 494 -15.98 20.63 -4.79
N ASN A 495 -14.87 21.33 -4.62
CA ASN A 495 -14.76 22.75 -4.94
C ASN A 495 -14.98 23.02 -6.45
N GLN A 496 -14.41 22.19 -7.31
CA GLN A 496 -14.55 22.29 -8.76
C GLN A 496 -15.99 22.00 -9.20
N LEU A 497 -16.62 20.93 -8.70
CA LEU A 497 -18.00 20.58 -9.02
C LEU A 497 -18.99 21.63 -8.52
N THR A 498 -18.75 22.20 -7.33
CA THR A 498 -19.56 23.34 -6.82
C THR A 498 -19.45 24.55 -7.74
N LYS A 499 -18.23 24.91 -8.18
CA LYS A 499 -17.99 26.00 -9.14
C LYS A 499 -18.64 25.72 -10.50
N PHE A 500 -18.67 24.46 -10.94
CA PHE A 500 -19.32 24.02 -12.18
C PHE A 500 -20.85 24.02 -12.08
N GLY A 501 -21.43 24.27 -10.89
CA GLY A 501 -22.87 24.49 -10.68
C GLY A 501 -23.62 23.35 -10.00
N PHE A 502 -22.94 22.34 -9.47
CA PHE A 502 -23.58 21.32 -8.63
C PHE A 502 -23.84 21.86 -7.22
N GLN A 503 -24.98 21.45 -6.65
CA GLN A 503 -25.29 21.68 -5.23
C GLN A 503 -24.88 20.44 -4.43
N CYS A 504 -23.60 20.31 -4.15
CA CYS A 504 -23.07 19.21 -3.37
C CYS A 504 -22.69 19.63 -1.94
N SER A 505 -22.74 18.67 -1.03
CA SER A 505 -22.19 18.76 0.33
C SER A 505 -21.01 17.82 0.48
N ILE A 506 -20.18 18.04 1.48
CA ILE A 506 -19.05 17.18 1.79
C ILE A 506 -19.16 16.69 3.23
N ALA A 507 -18.90 15.40 3.49
CA ALA A 507 -18.99 14.80 4.81
C ALA A 507 -17.80 13.89 5.10
N SER A 508 -17.21 14.07 6.27
CA SER A 508 -16.18 13.19 6.80
C SER A 508 -16.82 11.96 7.45
N LYS A 509 -16.27 10.77 7.19
CA LYS A 509 -16.65 9.52 7.83
C LYS A 509 -15.43 8.86 8.47
N SER A 510 -15.64 8.14 9.57
CA SER A 510 -14.62 7.24 10.11
C SER A 510 -14.54 5.96 9.28
N SER A 511 -13.37 5.29 9.29
CA SER A 511 -13.18 4.00 8.63
C SER A 511 -14.24 2.98 9.04
N ALA A 512 -14.54 2.86 10.34
CA ALA A 512 -15.57 1.94 10.84
C ALA A 512 -16.98 2.25 10.30
N THR A 513 -17.30 3.53 10.07
CA THR A 513 -18.58 3.93 9.44
C THR A 513 -18.56 3.58 7.96
N TRP A 514 -17.44 3.83 7.28
CA TRP A 514 -17.29 3.55 5.86
C TRP A 514 -17.35 2.05 5.56
N ASP A 515 -16.73 1.20 6.38
CA ASP A 515 -16.75 -0.26 6.20
C ASP A 515 -18.19 -0.79 6.13
N VAL A 516 -19.11 -0.18 6.88
CA VAL A 516 -20.52 -0.53 6.85
C VAL A 516 -21.25 0.13 5.67
N ASP A 517 -21.11 1.45 5.49
CA ASP A 517 -21.82 2.23 4.49
C ASP A 517 -21.35 1.91 3.07
N GLY A 518 -20.03 1.79 2.86
CA GLY A 518 -19.42 1.46 1.59
C GLY A 518 -19.88 0.09 1.09
N GLY A 519 -19.74 -0.96 1.90
CA GLY A 519 -20.18 -2.31 1.55
C GLY A 519 -21.68 -2.41 1.26
N LYS A 520 -22.52 -1.56 1.87
CA LYS A 520 -23.97 -1.49 1.64
C LYS A 520 -24.37 -0.56 0.49
N GLY A 521 -23.43 0.21 -0.09
CA GLY A 521 -23.71 1.22 -1.10
C GLY A 521 -24.46 2.45 -0.57
N ASN A 522 -24.45 2.70 0.74
CA ASN A 522 -25.17 3.80 1.41
C ASN A 522 -24.40 5.13 1.29
N TYR A 523 -24.02 5.48 0.07
CA TYR A 523 -23.41 6.76 -0.28
C TYR A 523 -23.86 7.15 -1.68
N GLN A 524 -23.58 8.36 -2.12
CA GLN A 524 -23.84 8.82 -3.48
C GLN A 524 -22.52 8.89 -4.26
N ILE A 525 -21.60 9.76 -3.82
CA ILE A 525 -20.22 9.83 -4.29
C ILE A 525 -19.31 9.76 -3.06
N ALA A 526 -18.21 9.03 -3.15
CA ALA A 526 -17.27 8.97 -2.03
C ALA A 526 -15.83 8.99 -2.54
N GLY A 527 -14.95 9.67 -1.80
CA GLY A 527 -13.52 9.44 -1.87
C GLY A 527 -13.20 8.18 -1.10
N TYR A 528 -12.60 7.24 -1.80
CA TYR A 528 -12.22 5.94 -1.27
C TYR A 528 -11.07 5.42 -2.12
N TRP A 529 -10.43 4.35 -1.68
CA TRP A 529 -9.47 3.64 -2.53
C TRP A 529 -10.22 2.93 -3.64
N PRO A 530 -10.19 3.43 -4.88
CA PRO A 530 -10.60 2.66 -6.02
C PRO A 530 -9.80 1.36 -6.06
N SER A 531 -10.35 0.34 -6.66
CA SER A 531 -9.66 -0.93 -6.83
C SER A 531 -8.32 -0.73 -7.50
N GLY A 532 -7.34 -1.47 -7.06
CA GLY A 532 -5.99 -1.42 -7.59
C GLY A 532 -5.45 -2.82 -7.82
N GLY A 533 -4.26 -2.93 -8.39
CA GLY A 533 -3.54 -4.18 -8.58
C GLY A 533 -2.15 -4.08 -7.99
N ILE A 534 -1.73 -5.16 -7.33
CA ILE A 534 -0.36 -5.33 -6.82
C ILE A 534 0.42 -6.38 -7.59
N LEU A 535 -0.24 -7.06 -8.53
CA LEU A 535 0.34 -8.02 -9.47
C LEU A 535 -0.05 -7.64 -10.89
N LYS A 536 0.69 -8.10 -11.88
CA LYS A 536 0.36 -7.92 -13.30
C LYS A 536 -0.99 -8.56 -13.66
N ASP A 537 -1.26 -9.77 -13.15
CA ASP A 537 -2.61 -10.33 -13.13
C ASP A 537 -3.33 -9.81 -11.88
N PHE A 538 -4.20 -8.83 -12.04
CA PHE A 538 -4.93 -8.20 -10.94
C PHE A 538 -6.37 -8.70 -10.79
N TYR A 539 -6.69 -9.89 -11.31
CA TYR A 539 -8.02 -10.50 -11.18
C TYR A 539 -8.55 -10.50 -9.75
N SER A 540 -7.69 -10.78 -8.77
CA SER A 540 -8.10 -10.78 -7.35
C SER A 540 -8.65 -9.43 -6.88
N ALA A 541 -8.17 -8.32 -7.45
CA ALA A 541 -8.64 -6.98 -7.12
C ALA A 541 -9.97 -6.64 -7.81
N ILE A 542 -10.26 -7.25 -8.96
CA ILE A 542 -11.44 -6.92 -9.78
C ILE A 542 -12.55 -7.96 -9.76
N SER A 543 -12.29 -9.17 -9.26
CA SER A 543 -13.28 -10.27 -9.22
C SER A 543 -14.58 -9.91 -8.51
N GLY A 544 -14.53 -8.98 -7.56
CA GLY A 544 -15.72 -8.48 -6.85
C GLY A 544 -16.67 -7.64 -7.72
N PHE A 545 -16.26 -7.21 -8.92
CA PHE A 545 -17.12 -6.47 -9.87
C PHE A 545 -17.96 -7.37 -10.79
N ASP A 546 -17.96 -8.67 -10.53
CA ASP A 546 -18.88 -9.61 -11.19
C ASP A 546 -20.34 -9.22 -10.90
N GLY A 547 -21.12 -9.01 -11.98
CA GLY A 547 -22.52 -8.60 -11.89
C GLY A 547 -23.41 -9.58 -11.14
N ASP A 548 -23.08 -10.89 -11.15
CA ASP A 548 -23.80 -11.92 -10.43
C ASP A 548 -23.67 -11.80 -8.90
N LEU A 549 -22.68 -11.05 -8.42
CA LEU A 549 -22.43 -10.79 -7.00
C LEU A 549 -23.16 -9.55 -6.46
N ILE A 550 -23.82 -8.78 -7.31
CA ILE A 550 -24.52 -7.54 -6.92
C ILE A 550 -25.64 -7.84 -5.92
N LYS A 551 -25.66 -7.07 -4.83
CA LYS A 551 -26.71 -7.11 -3.81
C LYS A 551 -27.57 -5.84 -3.86
N PRO A 552 -28.83 -5.92 -3.43
CA PRO A 552 -29.68 -4.74 -3.27
C PRO A 552 -29.01 -3.67 -2.41
N LEU A 553 -29.35 -2.41 -2.65
CA LEU A 553 -28.89 -1.28 -1.84
C LEU A 553 -29.27 -1.51 -0.35
N GLY A 554 -28.33 -1.30 0.54
CA GLY A 554 -28.49 -1.54 1.98
C GLY A 554 -28.08 -2.94 2.46
N GLU A 555 -27.88 -3.92 1.55
CA GLU A 555 -27.28 -5.21 1.85
C GLU A 555 -25.78 -5.16 1.59
N THR A 556 -24.98 -5.87 2.38
CA THR A 556 -23.53 -5.95 2.15
C THR A 556 -23.23 -6.72 0.87
N GLY A 557 -22.60 -6.07 -0.10
CA GLY A 557 -22.22 -6.62 -1.41
C GLY A 557 -20.72 -6.68 -1.58
N SER A 558 -20.27 -7.41 -2.61
CA SER A 558 -18.89 -7.38 -3.12
C SER A 558 -18.67 -6.15 -4.01
N GLY A 559 -17.44 -5.99 -4.53
CA GLY A 559 -17.11 -4.88 -5.43
C GLY A 559 -17.21 -3.52 -4.76
N GLN A 560 -16.70 -3.40 -3.53
CA GLN A 560 -16.64 -2.17 -2.73
C GLN A 560 -17.97 -1.39 -2.66
N GLY A 561 -19.08 -2.05 -2.85
CA GLY A 561 -20.38 -1.46 -2.78
C GLY A 561 -20.77 -0.55 -3.96
N LEU A 562 -20.00 -0.51 -5.05
CA LEU A 562 -20.33 0.28 -6.25
C LEU A 562 -21.65 -0.17 -6.87
N ARG A 563 -21.91 -1.48 -6.91
CA ARG A 563 -23.07 -2.08 -7.61
C ARG A 563 -23.08 -1.76 -9.10
N TRP A 564 -21.89 -1.65 -9.67
CA TRP A 564 -21.72 -1.48 -11.09
C TRP A 564 -22.08 -2.78 -11.82
N ASN A 565 -23.03 -2.72 -12.72
CA ASN A 565 -23.50 -3.85 -13.51
C ASN A 565 -23.16 -3.64 -14.99
N ASN A 566 -22.28 -4.49 -15.51
CA ASN A 566 -21.91 -4.53 -16.91
C ASN A 566 -21.82 -6.01 -17.35
N GLU A 567 -22.73 -6.44 -18.23
CA GLU A 567 -22.83 -7.84 -18.67
C GLU A 567 -21.52 -8.33 -19.31
N LYS A 568 -20.86 -7.50 -20.12
CA LYS A 568 -19.61 -7.86 -20.78
C LYS A 568 -18.46 -8.01 -19.78
N VAL A 569 -18.43 -7.18 -18.75
CA VAL A 569 -17.46 -7.31 -17.64
C VAL A 569 -17.69 -8.61 -16.88
N THR A 570 -18.94 -8.97 -16.59
CA THR A 570 -19.29 -10.25 -15.97
C THR A 570 -18.77 -11.44 -16.80
N GLU A 571 -19.01 -11.42 -18.13
CA GLU A 571 -18.48 -12.46 -19.03
C GLU A 571 -16.94 -12.55 -19.01
N ILE A 572 -16.25 -11.40 -19.04
CA ILE A 572 -14.79 -11.34 -18.97
C ILE A 572 -14.29 -11.91 -17.64
N LEU A 573 -14.91 -11.54 -16.52
CA LEU A 573 -14.51 -12.03 -15.19
C LEU A 573 -14.75 -13.53 -15.03
N HIS A 574 -15.83 -14.09 -15.60
CA HIS A 574 -16.07 -15.53 -15.62
C HIS A 574 -15.02 -16.29 -16.45
N GLU A 575 -14.59 -15.74 -17.59
CA GLU A 575 -13.50 -16.33 -18.37
C GLU A 575 -12.16 -16.23 -17.62
N LEU A 576 -11.83 -15.05 -17.08
CA LEU A 576 -10.62 -14.83 -16.28
C LEU A 576 -10.51 -15.78 -15.08
N ALA A 577 -11.65 -16.07 -14.41
CA ALA A 577 -11.68 -16.98 -13.27
C ALA A 577 -11.05 -18.35 -13.57
N ASN A 578 -11.14 -18.81 -14.81
CA ASN A 578 -10.68 -20.12 -15.28
C ASN A 578 -9.48 -20.05 -16.23
N THR A 579 -8.93 -18.85 -16.47
CA THR A 579 -7.79 -18.63 -17.36
C THR A 579 -6.48 -18.65 -16.57
N ASP A 580 -5.47 -19.31 -17.12
CA ASP A 580 -4.11 -19.30 -16.59
C ASP A 580 -3.61 -17.84 -16.49
N PRO A 581 -3.24 -17.35 -15.29
CA PRO A 581 -2.79 -15.98 -15.09
C PRO A 581 -1.53 -15.60 -15.88
N GLU A 582 -0.68 -16.57 -16.24
CA GLU A 582 0.55 -16.35 -17.01
C GLU A 582 0.33 -16.40 -18.54
N SER A 583 -0.90 -16.65 -19.01
CA SER A 583 -1.20 -16.75 -20.43
C SER A 583 -1.42 -15.41 -21.11
N ASP A 584 -1.13 -15.34 -22.42
CA ASP A 584 -1.48 -14.17 -23.26
C ASP A 584 -2.99 -13.88 -23.18
N ARG A 585 -3.85 -14.90 -23.02
CA ARG A 585 -5.29 -14.73 -22.92
C ARG A 585 -5.69 -14.00 -21.63
N SER A 586 -5.02 -14.24 -20.52
CA SER A 586 -5.24 -13.46 -19.29
C SER A 586 -4.96 -11.97 -19.51
N TYR A 587 -3.82 -11.65 -20.15
CA TYR A 587 -3.48 -10.28 -20.51
C TYR A 587 -4.50 -9.62 -21.43
N GLU A 588 -4.97 -10.34 -22.47
CA GLU A 588 -6.01 -9.85 -23.38
C GLU A 588 -7.32 -9.54 -22.64
N LEU A 589 -7.76 -10.44 -21.75
CA LEU A 589 -8.98 -10.28 -20.97
C LEU A 589 -8.89 -9.10 -19.99
N HIS A 590 -7.75 -8.93 -19.33
CA HIS A 590 -7.53 -7.74 -18.51
C HIS A 590 -7.60 -6.45 -19.35
N THR A 591 -7.00 -6.46 -20.54
CA THR A 591 -7.07 -5.32 -21.48
C THR A 591 -8.50 -5.05 -21.96
N GLU A 592 -9.29 -6.10 -22.25
CA GLU A 592 -10.71 -5.96 -22.59
C GLU A 592 -11.50 -5.38 -21.41
N PHE A 593 -11.29 -5.88 -20.20
CA PHE A 593 -11.88 -5.35 -18.97
C PHE A 593 -11.59 -3.86 -18.80
N LEU A 594 -10.32 -3.44 -18.93
CA LEU A 594 -9.93 -2.02 -18.78
C LEU A 594 -10.58 -1.12 -19.83
N LYS A 595 -10.78 -1.61 -21.07
CA LYS A 595 -11.51 -0.87 -22.10
C LYS A 595 -12.97 -0.66 -21.74
N GLU A 596 -13.63 -1.66 -21.15
CA GLU A 596 -14.99 -1.52 -20.64
C GLU A 596 -15.05 -0.54 -19.47
N CYS A 597 -14.07 -0.57 -18.57
CA CYS A 597 -13.96 0.39 -17.47
C CYS A 597 -13.82 1.83 -17.99
N VAL A 598 -13.00 2.08 -19.00
CA VAL A 598 -12.90 3.40 -19.63
C VAL A 598 -14.23 3.78 -20.30
N THR A 599 -14.86 2.87 -21.04
CA THR A 599 -16.11 3.16 -21.74
C THR A 599 -17.22 3.56 -20.77
N ASP A 600 -17.35 2.85 -19.66
CA ASP A 600 -18.47 3.03 -18.71
C ASP A 600 -18.13 3.93 -17.52
N MET A 601 -16.85 4.22 -17.26
CA MET A 601 -16.35 5.09 -16.18
C MET A 601 -17.00 4.78 -14.82
N PRO A 602 -16.89 3.55 -14.27
CA PRO A 602 -17.59 3.18 -13.03
C PRO A 602 -17.13 3.99 -11.80
N GLU A 603 -15.93 4.51 -11.84
CA GLU A 603 -15.30 5.40 -10.87
C GLU A 603 -14.36 6.34 -11.60
N ILE A 604 -13.86 7.37 -10.92
CA ILE A 604 -12.87 8.31 -11.48
C ILE A 604 -11.62 8.26 -10.60
N ASN A 605 -10.57 7.62 -11.10
CA ASN A 605 -9.27 7.68 -10.48
C ASN A 605 -8.62 9.03 -10.77
N PHE A 606 -7.99 9.62 -9.77
CA PHE A 606 -7.19 10.83 -9.92
C PHE A 606 -5.72 10.48 -10.05
N LEU A 607 -5.17 9.90 -8.99
CA LEU A 607 -3.74 9.67 -8.82
C LEU A 607 -3.51 8.26 -8.29
N SER A 608 -2.35 7.70 -8.58
CA SER A 608 -1.82 6.51 -7.91
C SER A 608 -1.68 6.73 -6.40
N GLY A 609 -1.54 5.65 -5.66
CA GLY A 609 -1.36 5.67 -4.21
C GLY A 609 0.00 6.19 -3.77
N THR A 610 0.34 7.41 -4.13
CA THR A 610 1.63 8.06 -3.84
C THR A 610 1.87 8.17 -2.34
N LYS A 611 3.05 7.74 -1.87
CA LYS A 611 3.45 7.74 -0.46
C LYS A 611 4.82 8.40 -0.27
N PHE A 612 5.02 9.03 0.89
CA PHE A 612 6.31 9.58 1.32
C PHE A 612 6.72 8.85 2.59
N VAL A 613 7.72 7.97 2.47
CA VAL A 613 8.16 7.06 3.54
C VAL A 613 9.63 7.33 3.84
N PRO A 614 9.92 8.22 4.81
CA PRO A 614 11.29 8.68 5.06
C PRO A 614 12.19 7.61 5.65
N THR A 615 13.44 7.64 5.23
CA THR A 615 14.57 6.92 5.83
C THR A 615 15.61 7.91 6.34
N ASN A 616 16.35 7.55 7.39
CA ASN A 616 17.46 8.35 7.94
C ASN A 616 18.76 7.57 7.84
N SER A 617 19.72 8.08 7.06
CA SER A 617 21.01 7.43 6.82
C SER A 617 22.12 7.87 7.79
N THR A 618 21.78 8.31 9.02
CA THR A 618 22.78 8.67 10.03
C THR A 618 23.46 7.43 10.62
N TYR A 619 22.70 6.41 11.02
CA TYR A 619 23.24 5.19 11.63
C TYR A 619 23.25 4.00 10.67
N TRP A 620 22.40 3.98 9.66
CA TRP A 620 22.24 2.90 8.71
C TRP A 620 22.21 3.44 7.29
N GLU A 621 22.84 2.75 6.36
CA GLU A 621 22.83 3.07 4.93
C GLU A 621 22.55 1.82 4.10
N GLY A 622 22.26 1.97 2.79
CA GLY A 622 21.94 0.86 1.89
C GLY A 622 20.44 0.57 1.76
N TYR A 623 19.57 1.47 2.19
CA TYR A 623 18.14 1.37 1.93
C TYR A 623 17.84 1.31 0.42
N PRO A 624 16.80 0.55 -0.01
CA PRO A 624 16.39 0.59 -1.41
C PRO A 624 15.87 1.99 -1.77
N ASP A 625 16.28 2.49 -2.91
CA ASP A 625 15.88 3.79 -3.46
C ASP A 625 15.78 3.72 -5.00
N ALA A 626 15.40 4.82 -5.65
CA ALA A 626 15.24 4.88 -7.10
C ALA A 626 16.55 4.62 -7.87
N ASP A 627 17.71 4.90 -7.28
CA ASP A 627 19.02 4.63 -7.88
C ASP A 627 19.45 3.16 -7.71
N ASN A 628 18.89 2.46 -6.69
CA ASN A 628 19.20 1.08 -6.36
C ASN A 628 17.91 0.33 -5.90
N PRO A 629 16.99 0.04 -6.82
CA PRO A 629 15.68 -0.53 -6.49
C PRO A 629 15.73 -2.06 -6.36
N TYR A 630 16.66 -2.59 -5.54
CA TYR A 630 16.83 -4.02 -5.33
C TYR A 630 15.66 -4.67 -4.60
N ASN A 631 14.83 -3.87 -3.91
CA ASN A 631 13.64 -4.29 -3.20
C ASN A 631 12.63 -3.13 -3.18
N GLY A 632 11.38 -3.39 -2.81
CA GLY A 632 10.37 -2.36 -2.61
C GLY A 632 10.63 -1.49 -1.37
N PRO A 633 9.82 -0.46 -1.13
CA PRO A 633 9.96 0.38 0.06
C PRO A 633 9.71 -0.45 1.33
N TRP A 634 10.47 -0.14 2.36
CA TRP A 634 10.45 -0.88 3.61
C TRP A 634 9.07 -0.97 4.30
N TRP A 635 8.19 -0.04 4.07
CA TRP A 635 6.90 0.05 4.73
C TRP A 635 5.88 -0.99 4.24
N TRP A 636 6.11 -1.61 3.09
CA TRP A 636 5.39 -2.80 2.69
C TRP A 636 5.95 -4.00 3.44
N TRP A 637 5.10 -4.68 4.18
CA TRP A 637 5.52 -5.73 5.12
C TRP A 637 6.26 -6.89 4.44
N SER A 638 5.84 -7.24 3.23
CA SER A 638 6.47 -8.27 2.40
C SER A 638 7.93 -7.98 2.05
N CYS A 639 8.31 -6.71 1.94
CA CYS A 639 9.65 -6.32 1.51
C CYS A 639 10.65 -6.20 2.66
N PHE A 640 10.19 -6.01 3.89
CA PHE A 640 10.99 -5.52 5.00
C PHE A 640 12.20 -6.40 5.33
N LYS A 641 12.00 -7.70 5.63
CA LYS A 641 13.11 -8.58 6.04
C LYS A 641 14.18 -8.74 4.96
N TYR A 642 13.79 -8.69 3.69
CA TYR A 642 14.70 -8.91 2.56
C TYR A 642 15.61 -7.71 2.23
N MET A 643 15.32 -6.52 2.75
CA MET A 643 16.26 -5.40 2.64
C MET A 643 17.34 -5.42 3.71
N LEU A 644 17.10 -6.08 4.86
CA LEU A 644 17.98 -6.00 6.04
C LEU A 644 19.42 -6.46 5.80
N PRO A 645 19.74 -7.49 4.99
CA PRO A 645 21.13 -7.85 4.71
C PRO A 645 21.91 -6.80 3.91
N ASN A 646 21.22 -5.90 3.20
CA ASN A 646 21.85 -4.83 2.43
C ASN A 646 21.98 -3.51 3.22
N ILE A 647 21.37 -3.45 4.41
CA ILE A 647 21.51 -2.31 5.32
C ILE A 647 22.77 -2.50 6.16
N THR A 648 23.67 -1.54 6.11
CA THR A 648 24.95 -1.56 6.84
C THR A 648 25.07 -0.41 7.82
N PRO A 649 25.70 -0.62 9.00
CA PRO A 649 25.92 0.47 9.93
C PRO A 649 26.92 1.47 9.34
N THR A 650 26.60 2.76 9.47
CA THR A 650 27.53 3.83 9.14
C THR A 650 28.64 3.91 10.18
N GLN A 651 29.73 4.62 9.88
CA GLN A 651 30.81 4.87 10.85
C GLN A 651 30.52 6.08 11.76
N ALA A 652 29.22 6.42 11.97
CA ALA A 652 28.81 7.58 12.74
C ALA A 652 29.14 7.49 14.25
#